data_9b25e043d93313c6f3ed99b4980d2a80
#
_entry.id   9b25e043d93313c6f3ed99b4980d2a80
#
_cell.length_a   1.000
_cell.length_b   1.000
_cell.length_c   1.000
_cell.angle_alpha   90.00
_cell.angle_beta   90.00
_cell.angle_gamma   90.00
#
_symmetry.space_group_name_H-M   'P 1'
#
loop_
_entity.id
_entity.type
_entity.pdbx_description
1 polymer ?
#
loop_
_entity_poly.entity_id
_entity_poly.type
_entity_poly.pdbx_seq_one_letter_code
_entity_poly.pdbx_strand_id
1 'polypeptide(L)'
;MSVKESGEEMADKFLVIDGSSLIHRAFFALPPLMTKQGVHTGAVYGFCNMLVKLLGDIKPKWLAVAFDKSRKTFRTEMFADYKGQRKPTPSELSEQFPLARRLLEAMNITVLETDGYEADDIIGTFSVHAPQNAEIIIVTGDKDELQLLDDRVKVYFTKRGISDIKAYDVAAFAADYEGLSPKQLIDLKGLMGDSSDNIPGVPGVGPKTALKLICEYGTVEKVLENIAQISGKSLKEKLENNKDAALLSKKLATIFTEVPVDLDLDKYELKAMSDEARPLMQELEFRNLHERFQTILGGSDGTFDLFGESIGQENANIEIALLETAEQGKEFFALLQQKQEKVAFTAVCGGELPKIHFTAVEIFNDGKIYKLQEGSGAWNFFYEWLSDYKQLKVTCDSKEIYKACMCLNKKADGIVDDIGIAAYLIEPGRSSYSLKAVAERYLAANNGGNAADLQALLPLIEQKLRDYELYKLYTEMELPLAYLLAKMELAGIKPDVKLLESITKEMAVQITALEILAEEQAGEKFNLKSPKQLGVLLFEKLGLPIIKKTKTGYSTDVSVLEQLEGSHPLITTILEHRKLTKLHSTYLEGLRPLINPATGRIHTHFQQTVTATGRLSSTDPNLQNIPVRTEIGKRIREIFIPGTGYDWLMSCDYSQVELRVLAHMAQDKLLLESFLNGQDVHARTAAEVFGVPLEQVDSMMRTRAKAVNFGIVYGISDFGLAKQLDISRGEAAEYIKNYFARYTGVKKYMDDTVNHAREQGYVATMFGRRRYLPDIRHSNFNLRSFAERTAINTPIQGTAADIIKIAMLKVEQELSDAKVKSRILLQVHDELVLEVMETEKELVAQLVKKAMESAASLSVPLTADVAWGKNWAQTK
;
A
#
# COMPACT_ATOMS: atom_id res chain seq x y z
N MET A 1 33.77 11.06 46.57
CA MET A 1 33.68 9.73 46.00
C MET A 1 32.86 9.88 44.69
N SER A 2 33.59 9.95 43.59
CA SER A 2 33.00 10.12 42.24
C SER A 2 32.53 8.75 41.75
N VAL A 3 31.23 8.66 41.44
CA VAL A 3 30.67 7.51 40.74
C VAL A 3 31.13 7.63 39.28
N LYS A 4 31.97 6.71 38.82
CA LYS A 4 32.29 6.50 37.43
C LYS A 4 31.04 5.91 36.76
N GLU A 5 30.43 6.64 35.87
CA GLU A 5 29.54 6.07 34.85
C GLU A 5 30.36 5.10 33.99
N SER A 6 30.00 3.84 34.05
CA SER A 6 30.51 2.81 33.15
C SER A 6 29.86 3.04 31.79
N GLY A 7 30.58 3.66 30.86
CA GLY A 7 30.26 3.63 29.44
C GLY A 7 30.36 2.17 28.96
N GLU A 8 29.24 1.53 28.65
CA GLU A 8 29.23 0.31 27.85
C GLU A 8 29.74 0.70 26.45
N GLU A 9 30.96 0.29 26.11
CA GLU A 9 31.45 0.31 24.71
C GLU A 9 30.48 -0.53 23.88
N MET A 10 29.72 0.10 22.98
CA MET A 10 28.85 -0.62 22.05
C MET A 10 29.72 -1.56 21.20
N ALA A 11 29.36 -2.85 21.18
CA ALA A 11 30.07 -3.85 20.39
C ALA A 11 30.06 -3.47 18.90
N ASP A 12 31.21 -3.62 18.24
CA ASP A 12 31.28 -3.43 16.78
C ASP A 12 30.35 -4.42 16.06
N LYS A 13 29.66 -3.97 15.01
CA LYS A 13 28.66 -4.77 14.30
C LYS A 13 29.25 -5.39 13.04
N PHE A 14 29.01 -6.69 12.87
CA PHE A 14 29.30 -7.41 11.64
C PHE A 14 28.00 -7.78 10.92
N LEU A 15 27.77 -7.19 9.76
CA LEU A 15 26.60 -7.47 8.92
C LEU A 15 26.95 -8.58 7.92
N VAL A 16 26.23 -9.70 8.00
CA VAL A 16 26.38 -10.83 7.06
C VAL A 16 25.07 -11.02 6.31
N ILE A 17 25.11 -10.97 4.99
CA ILE A 17 23.92 -10.97 4.14
C ILE A 17 23.86 -12.26 3.31
N ASP A 18 22.71 -12.93 3.35
CA ASP A 18 22.34 -13.95 2.36
C ASP A 18 21.97 -13.27 1.02
N GLY A 19 22.96 -13.13 0.16
CA GLY A 19 22.83 -12.49 -1.14
C GLY A 19 21.91 -13.26 -2.08
N SER A 20 21.97 -14.60 -2.04
CA SER A 20 21.11 -15.47 -2.86
C SER A 20 19.64 -15.24 -2.56
N SER A 21 19.27 -15.26 -1.29
CA SER A 21 17.91 -15.06 -0.84
C SER A 21 17.39 -13.65 -1.14
N LEU A 22 18.20 -12.61 -0.86
CA LEU A 22 17.78 -11.22 -1.08
C LEU A 22 17.65 -10.86 -2.56
N ILE A 23 18.50 -11.35 -3.45
CA ILE A 23 18.37 -11.13 -4.89
C ILE A 23 17.12 -11.83 -5.44
N HIS A 24 16.86 -13.07 -5.03
CA HIS A 24 15.62 -13.75 -5.37
C HIS A 24 14.38 -12.95 -4.92
N ARG A 25 14.41 -12.44 -3.71
CA ARG A 25 13.32 -11.64 -3.17
C ARG A 25 13.12 -10.34 -3.94
N ALA A 26 14.19 -9.62 -4.26
CA ALA A 26 14.14 -8.40 -5.05
C ALA A 26 13.54 -8.63 -6.44
N PHE A 27 13.89 -9.74 -7.09
CA PHE A 27 13.34 -10.12 -8.39
C PHE A 27 11.83 -10.28 -8.39
N PHE A 28 11.28 -10.94 -7.36
CA PHE A 28 9.83 -11.17 -7.27
C PHE A 28 9.06 -10.00 -6.66
N ALA A 29 9.73 -9.04 -6.04
CA ALA A 29 9.11 -7.88 -5.41
C ALA A 29 8.99 -6.67 -6.34
N LEU A 30 9.84 -6.56 -7.34
CA LEU A 30 9.89 -5.46 -8.29
C LEU A 30 9.37 -5.86 -9.68
N PRO A 31 8.80 -4.92 -10.43
CA PRO A 31 8.53 -5.17 -11.85
C PRO A 31 9.84 -5.41 -12.61
N PRO A 32 9.81 -6.09 -13.76
CA PRO A 32 10.98 -6.29 -14.59
C PRO A 32 11.57 -4.94 -15.02
N LEU A 33 12.76 -4.61 -14.52
CA LEU A 33 13.52 -3.44 -14.94
C LEU A 33 14.62 -3.89 -15.88
N MET A 34 14.83 -3.12 -16.96
CA MET A 34 15.86 -3.37 -17.96
C MET A 34 16.52 -2.06 -18.36
N THR A 35 17.83 -2.13 -18.70
CA THR A 35 18.51 -1.02 -19.35
C THR A 35 17.99 -0.81 -20.77
N LYS A 36 18.29 0.33 -21.37
CA LYS A 36 18.00 0.60 -22.81
C LYS A 36 18.60 -0.42 -23.75
N GLN A 37 19.66 -1.13 -23.33
CA GLN A 37 20.32 -2.18 -24.06
C GLN A 37 19.70 -3.57 -23.87
N GLY A 38 18.63 -3.68 -23.04
CA GLY A 38 17.91 -4.93 -22.80
C GLY A 38 18.49 -5.80 -21.69
N VAL A 39 19.40 -5.29 -20.87
CA VAL A 39 19.95 -6.02 -19.70
C VAL A 39 18.97 -5.97 -18.55
N HIS A 40 18.61 -7.13 -17.98
CA HIS A 40 17.75 -7.20 -16.82
C HIS A 40 18.49 -6.72 -15.56
N THR A 41 17.92 -5.76 -14.84
CA THR A 41 18.58 -5.11 -13.69
C THR A 41 17.71 -5.01 -12.44
N GLY A 42 16.43 -5.39 -12.51
CA GLY A 42 15.46 -5.19 -11.42
C GLY A 42 15.85 -5.85 -10.10
N ALA A 43 16.39 -7.09 -10.13
CA ALA A 43 16.81 -7.78 -8.92
C ALA A 43 18.03 -7.11 -8.28
N VAL A 44 19.03 -6.71 -9.11
CA VAL A 44 20.23 -6.01 -8.62
C VAL A 44 19.86 -4.65 -8.05
N TYR A 45 19.00 -3.90 -8.73
CA TYR A 45 18.49 -2.62 -8.24
C TYR A 45 17.78 -2.73 -6.89
N GLY A 46 16.87 -3.71 -6.75
CA GLY A 46 16.17 -3.98 -5.51
C GLY A 46 17.10 -4.40 -4.38
N PHE A 47 18.06 -5.28 -4.66
CA PHE A 47 19.08 -5.70 -3.73
C PHE A 47 19.94 -4.52 -3.25
N CYS A 48 20.40 -3.65 -4.15
CA CYS A 48 21.17 -2.45 -3.78
C CYS A 48 20.36 -1.48 -2.93
N ASN A 49 19.06 -1.31 -3.19
CA ASN A 49 18.21 -0.48 -2.32
C ASN A 49 18.05 -1.06 -0.92
N MET A 50 17.94 -2.39 -0.78
CA MET A 50 17.95 -3.04 0.54
C MET A 50 19.28 -2.83 1.24
N LEU A 51 20.39 -2.99 0.53
CA LEU A 51 21.72 -2.84 1.07
C LEU A 51 21.98 -1.40 1.57
N VAL A 52 21.63 -0.38 0.79
CA VAL A 52 21.72 1.04 1.22
C VAL A 52 20.93 1.27 2.52
N LYS A 53 19.71 0.74 2.61
CA LYS A 53 18.89 0.87 3.81
C LYS A 53 19.53 0.18 5.01
N LEU A 54 20.00 -1.05 4.84
CA LEU A 54 20.63 -1.83 5.92
C LEU A 54 21.91 -1.16 6.43
N LEU A 55 22.76 -0.64 5.53
CA LEU A 55 23.95 0.09 5.89
C LEU A 55 23.65 1.36 6.67
N GLY A 56 22.63 2.11 6.27
CA GLY A 56 22.17 3.32 6.95
C GLY A 56 21.58 3.05 8.34
N ASP A 57 20.77 2.00 8.46
CA ASP A 57 20.06 1.66 9.72
C ASP A 57 21.00 0.97 10.74
N ILE A 58 21.90 0.07 10.29
CA ILE A 58 22.72 -0.78 11.14
C ILE A 58 24.09 -0.12 11.46
N LYS A 59 24.68 0.59 10.48
CA LYS A 59 26.02 1.19 10.52
C LYS A 59 27.07 0.15 10.95
N PRO A 60 27.23 -0.95 10.21
CA PRO A 60 28.16 -2.00 10.56
C PRO A 60 29.60 -1.57 10.30
N LYS A 61 30.54 -2.11 11.07
CA LYS A 61 31.98 -1.95 10.83
C LYS A 61 32.48 -2.91 9.75
N TRP A 62 31.92 -4.12 9.74
CA TRP A 62 32.28 -5.18 8.78
C TRP A 62 31.05 -5.64 8.00
N LEU A 63 31.25 -5.98 6.75
CA LEU A 63 30.20 -6.47 5.84
C LEU A 63 30.71 -7.59 4.95
N ALA A 64 29.95 -8.67 4.88
CA ALA A 64 30.11 -9.74 3.91
C ALA A 64 28.76 -10.13 3.27
N VAL A 65 28.80 -10.52 2.00
CA VAL A 65 27.62 -11.03 1.28
C VAL A 65 27.91 -12.45 0.79
N ALA A 66 27.14 -13.43 1.29
CA ALA A 66 27.32 -14.83 0.93
C ALA A 66 26.38 -15.21 -0.24
N PHE A 67 26.90 -15.99 -1.19
CA PHE A 67 26.14 -16.54 -2.31
C PHE A 67 26.34 -18.05 -2.44
N ASP A 68 25.31 -18.74 -2.93
CA ASP A 68 25.43 -20.12 -3.36
C ASP A 68 26.28 -20.18 -4.65
N LYS A 69 27.36 -20.96 -4.65
CA LYS A 69 28.21 -21.12 -5.80
C LYS A 69 27.67 -22.14 -6.80
N SER A 70 27.15 -23.26 -6.29
CA SER A 70 26.61 -24.32 -7.13
C SER A 70 25.43 -25.03 -6.44
N ARG A 71 24.67 -25.83 -7.20
CA ARG A 71 23.62 -26.70 -6.65
C ARG A 71 24.17 -27.99 -6.04
N LYS A 72 25.46 -28.32 -6.30
CA LYS A 72 26.07 -29.49 -5.74
C LYS A 72 26.71 -29.16 -4.39
N THR A 73 26.10 -29.62 -3.33
CA THR A 73 26.57 -29.42 -1.96
C THR A 73 26.65 -30.78 -1.25
N PHE A 74 27.31 -30.85 -0.11
CA PHE A 74 27.37 -32.10 0.67
C PHE A 74 25.96 -32.61 1.03
N ARG A 75 24.92 -31.73 1.09
CA ARG A 75 23.54 -32.15 1.31
C ARG A 75 22.96 -32.92 0.12
N THR A 76 23.31 -32.53 -1.11
CA THR A 76 22.89 -33.28 -2.31
C THR A 76 23.59 -34.63 -2.44
N GLU A 77 24.80 -34.76 -1.86
CA GLU A 77 25.51 -36.06 -1.78
C GLU A 77 24.88 -36.95 -0.70
N MET A 78 24.40 -36.34 0.41
CA MET A 78 23.72 -37.07 1.50
C MET A 78 22.30 -37.50 1.12
N PHE A 79 21.59 -36.68 0.35
CA PHE A 79 20.23 -36.95 -0.09
C PHE A 79 20.00 -36.38 -1.50
N ALA A 80 19.96 -37.28 -2.51
CA ALA A 80 19.93 -36.90 -3.92
C ALA A 80 18.71 -36.03 -4.31
N ASP A 81 17.57 -36.19 -3.60
CA ASP A 81 16.35 -35.44 -3.82
C ASP A 81 16.30 -34.11 -3.06
N TYR A 82 17.35 -33.73 -2.32
CA TYR A 82 17.43 -32.45 -1.62
C TYR A 82 17.30 -31.28 -2.60
N LYS A 83 16.37 -30.36 -2.35
CA LYS A 83 16.00 -29.24 -3.24
C LYS A 83 15.63 -29.67 -4.68
N GLY A 84 15.40 -30.97 -4.93
CA GLY A 84 15.14 -31.53 -6.27
C GLY A 84 13.85 -31.03 -6.92
N GLN A 85 12.88 -30.57 -6.16
CA GLN A 85 11.61 -30.03 -6.65
C GLN A 85 11.67 -28.50 -6.96
N ARG A 86 12.77 -27.82 -6.62
CA ARG A 86 12.93 -26.41 -6.95
C ARG A 86 13.02 -26.21 -8.47
N LYS A 87 12.16 -25.35 -9.01
CA LYS A 87 12.20 -24.98 -10.42
C LYS A 87 13.55 -24.34 -10.77
N PRO A 88 14.01 -24.46 -12.02
CA PRO A 88 15.17 -23.70 -12.48
C PRO A 88 14.98 -22.19 -12.24
N THR A 89 16.04 -21.52 -11.87
CA THR A 89 16.04 -20.06 -11.76
C THR A 89 15.68 -19.47 -13.12
N PRO A 90 14.73 -18.52 -13.20
CA PRO A 90 14.42 -17.83 -14.45
C PRO A 90 15.69 -17.27 -15.11
N SER A 91 15.79 -17.32 -16.44
CA SER A 91 16.94 -16.80 -17.19
C SER A 91 17.22 -15.34 -16.84
N GLU A 92 16.15 -14.53 -16.78
CA GLU A 92 16.17 -13.11 -16.44
C GLU A 92 16.73 -12.81 -15.05
N LEU A 93 16.60 -13.75 -14.12
CA LEU A 93 17.20 -13.65 -12.79
C LEU A 93 18.62 -14.19 -12.78
N SER A 94 18.85 -15.30 -13.50
CA SER A 94 20.16 -15.95 -13.55
C SER A 94 21.25 -15.01 -14.08
N GLU A 95 20.92 -14.17 -15.07
CA GLU A 95 21.81 -13.16 -15.66
C GLU A 95 22.18 -12.05 -14.67
N GLN A 96 21.40 -11.83 -13.63
CA GLN A 96 21.61 -10.74 -12.66
C GLN A 96 22.55 -11.11 -11.51
N PHE A 97 22.78 -12.39 -11.22
CA PHE A 97 23.75 -12.79 -10.18
C PHE A 97 25.19 -12.35 -10.48
N PRO A 98 25.74 -12.56 -11.69
CA PRO A 98 27.07 -12.03 -12.03
C PRO A 98 27.13 -10.50 -11.93
N LEU A 99 26.08 -9.81 -12.32
CA LEU A 99 26.02 -8.34 -12.22
C LEU A 99 26.06 -7.86 -10.77
N ALA A 100 25.34 -8.56 -9.88
CA ALA A 100 25.34 -8.23 -8.44
C ALA A 100 26.73 -8.43 -7.82
N ARG A 101 27.40 -9.54 -8.14
CA ARG A 101 28.77 -9.81 -7.66
C ARG A 101 29.76 -8.74 -8.13
N ARG A 102 29.76 -8.46 -9.45
CA ARG A 102 30.63 -7.42 -10.05
C ARG A 102 30.38 -6.05 -9.41
N LEU A 103 29.13 -5.73 -9.08
CA LEU A 103 28.80 -4.47 -8.43
C LEU A 103 29.26 -4.42 -6.97
N LEU A 104 29.09 -5.50 -6.20
CA LEU A 104 29.58 -5.61 -4.83
C LEU A 104 31.12 -5.49 -4.78
N GLU A 105 31.83 -6.17 -5.68
CA GLU A 105 33.30 -6.07 -5.79
C GLU A 105 33.73 -4.63 -6.11
N ALA A 106 33.07 -3.97 -7.07
CA ALA A 106 33.32 -2.56 -7.40
C ALA A 106 33.02 -1.62 -6.21
N MET A 107 32.14 -2.00 -5.31
CA MET A 107 31.85 -1.27 -4.07
C MET A 107 32.81 -1.63 -2.91
N ASN A 108 33.83 -2.43 -3.14
CA ASN A 108 34.74 -2.97 -2.12
C ASN A 108 34.02 -3.78 -1.03
N ILE A 109 32.90 -4.44 -1.38
CA ILE A 109 32.17 -5.31 -0.48
C ILE A 109 32.57 -6.77 -0.79
N THR A 110 32.99 -7.49 0.25
CA THR A 110 33.46 -8.86 0.10
C THR A 110 32.31 -9.82 -0.21
N VAL A 111 32.47 -10.55 -1.31
CA VAL A 111 31.58 -11.62 -1.75
C VAL A 111 32.16 -12.96 -1.32
N LEU A 112 31.34 -13.78 -0.70
CA LEU A 112 31.72 -15.10 -0.18
C LEU A 112 31.00 -16.22 -0.94
N GLU A 113 31.79 -17.17 -1.46
CA GLU A 113 31.31 -18.38 -2.14
C GLU A 113 32.27 -19.52 -1.90
N THR A 114 31.78 -20.69 -1.53
CA THR A 114 32.59 -21.87 -1.27
C THR A 114 32.01 -23.08 -1.99
N ASP A 115 32.87 -23.86 -2.69
CA ASP A 115 32.44 -25.08 -3.37
C ASP A 115 31.98 -26.14 -2.36
N GLY A 116 30.84 -26.78 -2.64
CA GLY A 116 30.32 -27.85 -1.81
C GLY A 116 29.47 -27.38 -0.60
N TYR A 117 29.38 -26.09 -0.35
CA TYR A 117 28.62 -25.51 0.76
C TYR A 117 27.58 -24.49 0.23
N GLU A 118 26.57 -24.23 1.04
CA GLU A 118 25.54 -23.23 0.78
C GLU A 118 25.88 -21.90 1.46
N ALA A 119 25.25 -20.80 1.04
CA ALA A 119 25.41 -19.49 1.67
C ALA A 119 25.15 -19.53 3.19
N ASP A 120 24.09 -20.27 3.58
CA ASP A 120 23.72 -20.46 4.99
C ASP A 120 24.85 -21.08 5.84
N ASP A 121 25.64 -22.01 5.25
CA ASP A 121 26.77 -22.66 5.96
C ASP A 121 27.92 -21.66 6.17
N ILE A 122 28.18 -20.78 5.20
CA ILE A 122 29.16 -19.70 5.32
C ILE A 122 28.72 -18.74 6.43
N ILE A 123 27.46 -18.30 6.40
CA ILE A 123 26.87 -17.41 7.43
C ILE A 123 26.93 -18.06 8.82
N GLY A 124 26.57 -19.34 8.89
CA GLY A 124 26.66 -20.13 10.13
C GLY A 124 28.06 -20.22 10.70
N THR A 125 29.08 -20.33 9.83
CA THR A 125 30.48 -20.36 10.24
C THR A 125 30.91 -19.04 10.89
N PHE A 126 30.55 -17.90 10.32
CA PHE A 126 30.80 -16.59 10.94
C PHE A 126 30.03 -16.40 12.24
N SER A 127 28.78 -16.90 12.35
CA SER A 127 27.99 -16.78 13.57
C SER A 127 28.67 -17.43 14.79
N VAL A 128 29.44 -18.50 14.56
CA VAL A 128 30.12 -19.26 15.63
C VAL A 128 31.53 -18.72 15.87
N HIS A 129 32.27 -18.45 14.82
CA HIS A 129 33.72 -18.21 14.89
C HIS A 129 34.15 -16.74 14.86
N ALA A 130 33.23 -15.79 14.64
CA ALA A 130 33.54 -14.36 14.72
C ALA A 130 34.00 -13.97 16.14
N PRO A 131 34.90 -12.95 16.27
CA PRO A 131 35.41 -12.49 17.58
C PRO A 131 34.31 -12.18 18.59
N GLN A 132 34.58 -12.45 19.86
CA GLN A 132 33.59 -12.37 20.96
C GLN A 132 33.05 -10.94 21.20
N ASN A 133 33.79 -9.92 20.76
CA ASN A 133 33.39 -8.51 20.87
C ASN A 133 32.57 -7.99 19.70
N ALA A 134 32.24 -8.82 18.71
CA ALA A 134 31.41 -8.44 17.57
C ALA A 134 29.93 -8.87 17.77
N GLU A 135 29.00 -7.95 17.56
CA GLU A 135 27.58 -8.26 17.38
C GLU A 135 27.34 -8.66 15.92
N ILE A 136 26.79 -9.85 15.69
CA ILE A 136 26.54 -10.38 14.34
C ILE A 136 25.08 -10.14 13.95
N ILE A 137 24.87 -9.48 12.82
CA ILE A 137 23.55 -9.24 12.27
C ILE A 137 23.45 -9.97 10.93
N ILE A 138 22.64 -11.02 10.90
CA ILE A 138 22.36 -11.80 9.69
C ILE A 138 21.13 -11.22 9.01
N VAL A 139 21.18 -10.98 7.69
CA VAL A 139 20.03 -10.51 6.92
C VAL A 139 19.68 -11.54 5.85
N THR A 140 18.51 -12.13 5.97
CA THR A 140 18.06 -13.24 5.11
C THR A 140 16.56 -13.20 4.84
N GLY A 141 16.14 -13.93 3.83
CA GLY A 141 14.73 -14.30 3.56
C GLY A 141 14.41 -15.74 3.95
N ASP A 142 15.38 -16.49 4.49
CA ASP A 142 15.20 -17.87 4.95
C ASP A 142 15.03 -17.93 6.46
N LYS A 143 14.11 -18.78 6.91
CA LYS A 143 13.87 -18.99 8.36
C LYS A 143 14.84 -19.97 8.98
N ASP A 144 15.58 -20.70 8.17
CA ASP A 144 16.50 -21.72 8.66
C ASP A 144 17.64 -21.12 9.46
N GLU A 145 18.04 -19.89 9.08
CA GLU A 145 19.07 -19.15 9.80
C GLU A 145 18.65 -18.69 11.21
N LEU A 146 17.35 -18.78 11.55
CA LEU A 146 16.91 -18.55 12.94
C LEU A 146 17.50 -19.56 13.95
N GLN A 147 18.00 -20.72 13.49
CA GLN A 147 18.74 -21.65 14.35
C GLN A 147 20.07 -21.10 14.86
N LEU A 148 20.59 -20.03 14.21
CA LEU A 148 21.88 -19.41 14.54
C LEU A 148 21.78 -18.34 15.65
N LEU A 149 20.56 -17.95 16.04
CA LEU A 149 20.33 -16.95 17.07
C LEU A 149 20.99 -17.32 18.41
N ASP A 150 21.74 -16.39 18.98
CA ASP A 150 22.27 -16.46 20.33
C ASP A 150 22.33 -15.03 20.95
N ASP A 151 23.09 -14.86 22.06
CA ASP A 151 23.20 -13.56 22.74
C ASP A 151 23.92 -12.49 21.90
N ARG A 152 24.69 -12.88 20.87
CA ARG A 152 25.47 -12.00 19.99
C ARG A 152 24.92 -11.96 18.57
N VAL A 153 24.13 -12.97 18.17
CA VAL A 153 23.62 -13.13 16.81
C VAL A 153 22.15 -12.71 16.74
N LYS A 154 21.85 -11.75 15.89
CA LYS A 154 20.49 -11.32 15.55
C LYS A 154 20.19 -11.64 14.09
N VAL A 155 18.96 -12.00 13.79
CA VAL A 155 18.52 -12.28 12.42
C VAL A 155 17.45 -11.27 11.99
N TYR A 156 17.76 -10.53 10.95
CA TYR A 156 16.84 -9.59 10.30
C TYR A 156 16.17 -10.32 9.13
N PHE A 157 14.99 -10.87 9.43
CA PHE A 157 14.22 -11.66 8.49
C PHE A 157 13.34 -10.76 7.61
N THR A 158 13.52 -10.84 6.30
CA THR A 158 12.72 -10.09 5.34
C THR A 158 11.37 -10.80 5.08
N LYS A 159 10.20 -10.17 5.39
CA LYS A 159 8.86 -10.78 5.28
C LYS A 159 8.23 -10.63 3.90
N ARG A 160 8.00 -9.40 3.44
CA ARG A 160 7.38 -9.10 2.14
C ARG A 160 8.07 -7.91 1.46
N GLY A 161 8.28 -8.02 0.13
CA GLY A 161 8.94 -6.95 -0.62
C GLY A 161 10.37 -6.71 -0.16
N ILE A 162 10.84 -5.48 -0.33
CA ILE A 162 12.24 -5.06 -0.05
C ILE A 162 12.37 -4.24 1.24
N SER A 163 11.28 -3.93 1.94
CA SER A 163 11.28 -3.00 3.09
C SER A 163 10.72 -3.57 4.39
N ASP A 164 9.99 -4.70 4.36
CA ASP A 164 9.36 -5.29 5.54
C ASP A 164 10.31 -6.29 6.20
N ILE A 165 11.03 -5.84 7.22
CA ILE A 165 12.04 -6.62 7.96
C ILE A 165 11.55 -6.83 9.39
N LYS A 166 11.59 -8.07 9.89
CA LYS A 166 11.39 -8.41 11.30
C LYS A 166 12.74 -8.79 11.92
N ALA A 167 13.17 -8.04 12.94
CA ALA A 167 14.31 -8.42 13.73
C ALA A 167 13.94 -9.56 14.70
N TYR A 168 14.77 -10.58 14.75
CA TYR A 168 14.69 -11.67 15.69
C TYR A 168 15.94 -11.66 16.58
N ASP A 169 15.71 -11.78 17.86
CA ASP A 169 16.63 -12.23 18.88
C ASP A 169 16.08 -13.52 19.52
N VAL A 170 16.75 -14.06 20.52
CA VAL A 170 16.33 -15.28 21.23
C VAL A 170 14.94 -15.13 21.84
N ALA A 171 14.62 -13.94 22.38
CA ALA A 171 13.32 -13.70 23.01
C ALA A 171 12.17 -13.62 21.99
N ALA A 172 12.38 -12.92 20.87
CA ALA A 172 11.42 -12.83 19.78
C ALA A 172 11.19 -14.19 19.11
N PHE A 173 12.25 -15.01 19.02
CA PHE A 173 12.13 -16.39 18.53
C PHE A 173 11.28 -17.24 19.47
N ALA A 174 11.59 -17.23 20.77
CA ALA A 174 10.85 -18.01 21.77
C ALA A 174 9.37 -17.63 21.81
N ALA A 175 9.04 -16.34 21.62
CA ALA A 175 7.65 -15.88 21.55
C ALA A 175 6.90 -16.44 20.33
N ASP A 176 7.55 -16.53 19.16
CA ASP A 176 6.91 -17.07 17.93
C ASP A 176 6.87 -18.63 17.91
N TYR A 177 7.73 -19.31 18.68
CA TYR A 177 7.90 -20.78 18.68
C TYR A 177 7.58 -21.43 20.04
N GLU A 178 6.61 -20.88 20.76
CA GLU A 178 6.06 -21.47 22.01
C GLU A 178 7.13 -21.80 23.07
N GLY A 179 8.18 -20.99 23.17
CA GLY A 179 9.24 -21.13 24.17
C GLY A 179 10.40 -22.04 23.75
N LEU A 180 10.47 -22.51 22.51
CA LEU A 180 11.64 -23.24 22.02
C LEU A 180 12.88 -22.36 21.99
N SER A 181 14.05 -22.99 22.15
CA SER A 181 15.33 -22.37 21.86
C SER A 181 15.62 -22.38 20.35
N PRO A 182 16.39 -21.41 19.81
CA PRO A 182 16.74 -21.38 18.39
C PRO A 182 17.31 -22.72 17.85
N LYS A 183 18.16 -23.40 18.61
CA LYS A 183 18.74 -24.69 18.24
C LYS A 183 17.71 -25.80 18.08
N GLN A 184 16.55 -25.73 18.73
CA GLN A 184 15.49 -26.71 18.58
C GLN A 184 14.71 -26.57 17.25
N LEU A 185 14.97 -25.55 16.45
CA LEU A 185 14.40 -25.41 15.11
C LEU A 185 14.79 -26.60 14.20
N ILE A 186 16.04 -27.07 14.31
CA ILE A 186 16.50 -28.25 13.57
C ILE A 186 15.74 -29.52 13.97
N ASP A 187 15.44 -29.65 15.27
CA ASP A 187 14.65 -30.80 15.78
C ASP A 187 13.20 -30.73 15.30
N LEU A 188 12.62 -29.52 15.29
CA LEU A 188 11.30 -29.29 14.73
C LEU A 188 11.23 -29.72 13.26
N LYS A 189 12.21 -29.30 12.44
CA LYS A 189 12.32 -29.70 11.03
C LYS A 189 12.65 -31.19 10.84
N GLY A 190 13.41 -31.78 11.73
CA GLY A 190 13.65 -33.23 11.75
C GLY A 190 12.37 -34.05 11.82
N LEU A 191 11.38 -33.59 12.59
CA LEU A 191 10.09 -34.29 12.70
C LEU A 191 9.11 -33.90 11.58
N MET A 192 8.93 -32.60 11.31
CA MET A 192 7.90 -32.14 10.35
C MET A 192 8.36 -32.16 8.89
N GLY A 193 9.68 -32.22 8.64
CA GLY A 193 10.27 -32.02 7.33
C GLY A 193 10.22 -30.56 6.87
N ASP A 194 10.69 -30.34 5.65
CA ASP A 194 10.56 -29.05 4.96
C ASP A 194 10.24 -29.27 3.47
N SER A 195 9.06 -28.85 3.06
CA SER A 195 8.61 -29.01 1.68
C SER A 195 9.31 -28.07 0.70
N SER A 196 9.92 -26.96 1.16
CA SER A 196 10.66 -26.01 0.31
C SER A 196 12.01 -26.60 -0.12
N ASP A 197 12.64 -27.36 0.74
CA ASP A 197 13.92 -28.02 0.53
C ASP A 197 13.82 -29.51 0.28
N ASN A 198 12.61 -30.01 0.18
CA ASN A 198 12.29 -31.43 0.00
C ASN A 198 12.90 -32.32 1.10
N ILE A 199 12.93 -31.81 2.33
CA ILE A 199 13.33 -32.56 3.53
C ILE A 199 12.14 -33.39 3.99
N PRO A 200 12.30 -34.74 4.07
CA PRO A 200 11.13 -35.65 4.21
C PRO A 200 10.40 -35.54 5.53
N GLY A 201 11.11 -35.39 6.66
CA GLY A 201 10.52 -35.46 7.98
C GLY A 201 9.90 -36.82 8.27
N VAL A 202 8.97 -36.88 9.25
CA VAL A 202 8.13 -38.03 9.54
C VAL A 202 6.79 -37.88 8.84
N PRO A 203 6.44 -38.68 7.83
CA PRO A 203 5.20 -38.56 7.08
C PRO A 203 3.94 -38.51 7.97
N GLY A 204 3.17 -37.46 7.86
CA GLY A 204 1.95 -37.22 8.63
C GLY A 204 2.18 -36.65 10.03
N VAL A 205 3.39 -36.17 10.35
CA VAL A 205 3.70 -35.32 11.49
C VAL A 205 3.78 -33.87 10.99
N GLY A 206 2.78 -33.08 11.29
CA GLY A 206 2.74 -31.64 10.89
C GLY A 206 3.34 -30.73 11.96
N PRO A 207 3.45 -29.40 11.65
CA PRO A 207 4.12 -28.42 12.52
C PRO A 207 3.61 -28.42 13.97
N LYS A 208 2.30 -28.46 14.19
CA LYS A 208 1.72 -28.48 15.55
C LYS A 208 2.09 -29.72 16.36
N THR A 209 2.12 -30.88 15.70
CA THR A 209 2.47 -32.15 16.38
C THR A 209 3.98 -32.17 16.66
N ALA A 210 4.79 -31.75 15.72
CA ALA A 210 6.24 -31.65 15.88
C ALA A 210 6.59 -30.69 17.01
N LEU A 211 5.99 -29.50 17.02
CA LEU A 211 6.19 -28.47 18.05
C LEU A 211 5.86 -29.02 19.45
N LYS A 212 4.69 -29.67 19.60
CA LYS A 212 4.30 -30.28 20.88
C LYS A 212 5.30 -31.34 21.34
N LEU A 213 5.79 -32.18 20.44
CA LEU A 213 6.76 -33.23 20.77
C LEU A 213 8.11 -32.62 21.18
N ILE A 214 8.59 -31.59 20.49
CA ILE A 214 9.86 -30.94 20.82
C ILE A 214 9.75 -30.14 22.12
N CYS A 215 8.64 -29.48 22.40
CA CYS A 215 8.40 -28.82 23.69
C CYS A 215 8.40 -29.87 24.85
N GLU A 216 7.86 -31.07 24.62
CA GLU A 216 7.75 -32.12 25.67
C GLU A 216 9.06 -32.88 25.87
N TYR A 217 9.76 -33.25 24.78
CA TYR A 217 10.92 -34.16 24.84
C TYR A 217 12.27 -33.45 24.54
N GLY A 218 12.26 -32.26 23.98
CA GLY A 218 13.43 -31.42 23.73
C GLY A 218 14.10 -31.66 22.39
N THR A 219 14.44 -32.89 22.01
CA THR A 219 15.14 -33.21 20.75
C THR A 219 14.49 -34.37 20.01
N VAL A 220 14.78 -34.51 18.71
CA VAL A 220 14.32 -35.64 17.88
C VAL A 220 14.75 -36.97 18.49
N GLU A 221 15.99 -37.11 18.95
CA GLU A 221 16.53 -38.31 19.55
C GLU A 221 15.69 -38.71 20.78
N LYS A 222 15.43 -37.77 21.68
CA LYS A 222 14.60 -38.04 22.86
C LYS A 222 13.16 -38.36 22.53
N VAL A 223 12.59 -37.74 21.50
CA VAL A 223 11.26 -38.12 20.98
C VAL A 223 11.27 -39.62 20.54
N LEU A 224 12.31 -40.02 19.78
CA LEU A 224 12.44 -41.37 19.26
C LEU A 224 12.73 -42.42 20.35
N GLU A 225 13.47 -42.04 21.39
CA GLU A 225 13.71 -42.89 22.58
C GLU A 225 12.43 -43.12 23.41
N ASN A 226 11.54 -42.11 23.43
CA ASN A 226 10.35 -42.12 24.26
C ASN A 226 9.04 -42.42 23.52
N ILE A 227 9.10 -43.02 22.31
CA ILE A 227 7.91 -43.35 21.49
C ILE A 227 6.87 -44.12 22.29
N ALA A 228 7.30 -45.06 23.20
CA ALA A 228 6.39 -45.84 24.04
C ALA A 228 5.49 -44.96 24.93
N GLN A 229 5.91 -43.77 25.31
CA GLN A 229 5.20 -42.88 26.23
C GLN A 229 4.28 -41.89 25.47
N ILE A 230 4.49 -41.66 24.17
CA ILE A 230 3.72 -40.75 23.34
C ILE A 230 2.28 -41.26 23.22
N SER A 231 1.31 -40.35 23.28
CA SER A 231 -0.11 -40.72 23.14
C SER A 231 -0.51 -40.85 21.66
N GLY A 232 -1.33 -41.89 21.37
CA GLY A 232 -1.87 -42.10 20.03
C GLY A 232 -1.13 -43.19 19.23
N LYS A 233 -1.81 -44.33 18.99
CA LYS A 233 -1.25 -45.51 18.29
C LYS A 233 -0.69 -45.19 16.91
N SER A 234 -1.43 -44.42 16.10
CA SER A 234 -1.01 -44.03 14.75
C SER A 234 0.24 -43.16 14.75
N LEU A 235 0.41 -42.23 15.74
CA LEU A 235 1.59 -41.37 15.85
C LEU A 235 2.82 -42.19 16.25
N LYS A 236 2.68 -43.11 17.17
CA LYS A 236 3.75 -44.07 17.56
C LYS A 236 4.25 -44.87 16.35
N GLU A 237 3.35 -45.47 15.61
CA GLU A 237 3.67 -46.25 14.41
C GLU A 237 4.41 -45.39 13.35
N LYS A 238 3.98 -44.12 13.15
CA LYS A 238 4.64 -43.22 12.23
C LYS A 238 6.07 -42.87 12.65
N LEU A 239 6.28 -42.56 13.92
CA LEU A 239 7.62 -42.27 14.46
C LEU A 239 8.52 -43.52 14.41
N GLU A 240 7.99 -44.69 14.76
CA GLU A 240 8.74 -45.94 14.77
C GLU A 240 9.21 -46.38 13.39
N ASN A 241 8.35 -46.24 12.38
CA ASN A 241 8.65 -46.60 11.00
C ASN A 241 9.53 -45.59 10.24
N ASN A 242 9.74 -44.38 10.77
CA ASN A 242 10.45 -43.28 10.07
C ASN A 242 11.58 -42.69 10.93
N LYS A 243 12.18 -43.46 11.83
CA LYS A 243 13.30 -43.00 12.68
C LYS A 243 14.47 -42.44 11.87
N ASP A 244 14.91 -43.21 10.86
CA ASP A 244 16.03 -42.83 10.01
C ASP A 244 15.70 -41.56 9.18
N ALA A 245 14.47 -41.43 8.70
CA ALA A 245 14.02 -40.25 7.98
C ALA A 245 14.02 -38.99 8.87
N ALA A 246 13.61 -39.11 10.14
CA ALA A 246 13.65 -38.01 11.09
C ALA A 246 15.09 -37.54 11.39
N LEU A 247 15.99 -38.48 11.63
CA LEU A 247 17.41 -38.18 11.89
C LEU A 247 18.13 -37.61 10.65
N LEU A 248 17.85 -38.15 9.45
CA LEU A 248 18.33 -37.61 8.20
C LEU A 248 17.83 -36.17 7.99
N SER A 249 16.54 -35.94 8.24
CA SER A 249 15.92 -34.63 8.10
C SER A 249 16.53 -33.59 9.03
N LYS A 250 16.82 -33.97 10.29
CA LYS A 250 17.55 -33.11 11.23
C LYS A 250 18.93 -32.76 10.69
N LYS A 251 19.68 -33.73 10.14
CA LYS A 251 21.01 -33.47 9.56
C LYS A 251 20.94 -32.54 8.35
N LEU A 252 19.95 -32.71 7.47
CA LEU A 252 19.76 -31.86 6.30
C LEU A 252 19.38 -30.44 6.68
N ALA A 253 18.57 -30.25 7.73
CA ALA A 253 18.15 -28.94 8.22
C ALA A 253 19.22 -28.22 9.06
N THR A 254 20.28 -28.92 9.49
CA THR A 254 21.36 -28.33 10.29
C THR A 254 22.30 -27.53 9.41
N ILE A 255 22.51 -26.26 9.75
CA ILE A 255 23.53 -25.41 9.12
C ILE A 255 24.90 -25.85 9.60
N PHE A 256 25.81 -26.08 8.64
CA PHE A 256 27.19 -26.44 8.91
C PHE A 256 28.01 -25.21 9.26
N THR A 257 28.85 -25.28 10.32
CA THR A 257 29.52 -24.12 10.89
C THR A 257 31.03 -24.17 10.83
N GLU A 258 31.59 -25.09 10.03
CA GLU A 258 33.04 -25.31 9.89
C GLU A 258 33.48 -25.19 8.41
N VAL A 259 32.85 -24.25 7.66
CA VAL A 259 33.23 -23.98 6.27
C VAL A 259 34.63 -23.38 6.23
N PRO A 260 35.53 -23.80 5.33
CA PRO A 260 36.87 -23.24 5.22
C PRO A 260 36.87 -21.84 4.59
N VAL A 261 36.47 -20.84 5.38
CA VAL A 261 36.45 -19.41 5.03
C VAL A 261 37.46 -18.67 5.85
N ASP A 262 37.92 -17.54 5.33
CA ASP A 262 38.85 -16.67 6.07
C ASP A 262 38.05 -15.91 7.14
N LEU A 263 38.48 -16.03 8.39
CA LEU A 263 37.80 -15.43 9.54
C LEU A 263 38.46 -14.12 10.02
N ASP A 264 39.44 -13.60 9.27
CA ASP A 264 40.10 -12.33 9.52
C ASP A 264 39.14 -11.18 9.19
N LEU A 265 38.55 -10.54 10.22
CA LEU A 265 37.56 -9.49 10.06
C LEU A 265 38.08 -8.23 9.35
N ASP A 266 39.37 -7.97 9.37
CA ASP A 266 39.97 -6.80 8.69
C ASP A 266 39.72 -6.85 7.18
N LYS A 267 39.49 -8.04 6.63
CA LYS A 267 39.14 -8.24 5.21
C LYS A 267 37.71 -7.85 4.87
N TYR A 268 36.86 -7.77 5.86
CA TYR A 268 35.44 -7.44 5.73
C TYR A 268 35.12 -6.02 6.16
N GLU A 269 36.14 -5.26 6.55
CA GLU A 269 35.95 -3.85 6.93
C GLU A 269 35.34 -3.06 5.76
N LEU A 270 34.30 -2.29 6.06
CA LEU A 270 33.67 -1.43 5.07
C LEU A 270 34.63 -0.33 4.63
N LYS A 271 34.89 -0.27 3.33
CA LYS A 271 35.78 0.72 2.70
C LYS A 271 35.00 1.61 1.74
N ALA A 272 35.58 2.73 1.38
CA ALA A 272 35.04 3.56 0.30
C ALA A 272 34.93 2.76 -1.01
N MET A 273 33.94 3.07 -1.83
CA MET A 273 33.76 2.45 -3.13
C MET A 273 34.97 2.71 -4.06
N SER A 274 35.26 1.77 -4.92
CA SER A 274 36.28 1.97 -5.98
C SER A 274 35.75 2.91 -7.07
N ASP A 275 36.70 3.44 -7.87
CA ASP A 275 36.38 4.30 -9.02
C ASP A 275 35.56 3.56 -10.10
N GLU A 276 35.56 2.23 -10.10
CA GLU A 276 34.81 1.38 -11.04
C GLU A 276 33.31 1.29 -10.71
N ALA A 277 32.91 1.56 -9.46
CA ALA A 277 31.52 1.47 -9.05
C ALA A 277 30.62 2.46 -9.79
N ARG A 278 31.08 3.69 -10.01
CA ARG A 278 30.32 4.73 -10.69
C ARG A 278 30.02 4.42 -12.16
N PRO A 279 31.00 4.08 -13.01
CA PRO A 279 30.74 3.68 -14.39
C PRO A 279 29.81 2.47 -14.49
N LEU A 280 29.98 1.47 -13.62
CA LEU A 280 29.16 0.27 -13.61
C LEU A 280 27.69 0.60 -13.23
N MET A 281 27.46 1.44 -12.22
CA MET A 281 26.10 1.88 -11.87
C MET A 281 25.46 2.72 -12.98
N GLN A 282 26.25 3.48 -13.73
CA GLN A 282 25.77 4.21 -14.91
C GLN A 282 25.40 3.27 -16.06
N GLU A 283 26.22 2.23 -16.33
CA GLU A 283 25.95 1.16 -17.29
C GLU A 283 24.62 0.45 -16.97
N LEU A 284 24.36 0.19 -15.69
CA LEU A 284 23.14 -0.44 -15.20
C LEU A 284 21.95 0.54 -15.07
N GLU A 285 22.13 1.81 -15.42
CA GLU A 285 21.15 2.90 -15.32
C GLU A 285 20.64 3.18 -13.86
N PHE A 286 21.49 2.95 -12.87
CA PHE A 286 21.20 3.18 -11.45
C PHE A 286 21.52 4.64 -11.04
N ARG A 287 20.73 5.59 -11.54
CA ARG A 287 21.05 7.04 -11.49
C ARG A 287 21.37 7.60 -10.10
N ASN A 288 20.68 7.16 -9.04
CA ASN A 288 20.79 7.73 -7.71
C ASN A 288 21.46 6.80 -6.68
N LEU A 289 21.79 5.56 -7.06
CA LEU A 289 22.36 4.59 -6.10
C LEU A 289 23.81 4.90 -5.76
N HIS A 290 24.59 5.37 -6.73
CA HIS A 290 25.97 5.74 -6.49
C HIS A 290 26.11 6.79 -5.40
N GLU A 291 25.37 7.88 -5.51
CA GLU A 291 25.39 8.98 -4.53
C GLU A 291 24.96 8.52 -3.13
N ARG A 292 23.93 7.68 -3.06
CA ARG A 292 23.44 7.11 -1.80
C ARG A 292 24.48 6.22 -1.13
N PHE A 293 25.17 5.37 -1.89
CA PHE A 293 26.27 4.56 -1.36
C PHE A 293 27.49 5.40 -0.98
N GLN A 294 27.81 6.42 -1.78
CA GLN A 294 28.91 7.33 -1.48
C GLN A 294 28.68 8.09 -0.15
N THR A 295 27.47 8.52 0.11
CA THR A 295 27.11 9.17 1.39
C THR A 295 27.27 8.23 2.59
N ILE A 296 27.04 6.92 2.42
CA ILE A 296 27.09 5.95 3.51
C ILE A 296 28.51 5.38 3.69
N LEU A 297 29.24 5.13 2.59
CA LEU A 297 30.55 4.46 2.59
C LEU A 297 31.72 5.44 2.50
N GLY A 298 31.50 6.67 2.05
CA GLY A 298 32.55 7.70 1.94
C GLY A 298 32.66 8.49 3.24
N GLY A 299 33.55 8.11 4.10
CA GLY A 299 34.00 8.95 5.23
C GLY A 299 34.61 10.24 4.68
N SER A 300 34.05 11.36 5.06
CA SER A 300 34.47 12.78 4.96
C SER A 300 35.68 13.10 4.04
N ASP A 301 35.40 14.09 3.21
CA ASP A 301 36.28 14.97 2.43
C ASP A 301 36.39 14.68 0.93
N GLY A 302 35.82 15.61 0.17
CA GLY A 302 36.20 15.80 -1.24
C GLY A 302 35.04 16.02 -2.20
N THR A 303 34.73 17.27 -2.39
CA THR A 303 33.93 17.85 -3.48
C THR A 303 34.31 17.29 -4.85
N PHE A 304 33.34 16.86 -5.65
CA PHE A 304 33.42 16.98 -7.11
C PHE A 304 32.07 17.26 -7.74
N ASP A 305 32.10 18.35 -8.47
CA ASP A 305 31.08 18.98 -9.26
C ASP A 305 30.99 18.31 -10.65
N LEU A 306 29.83 17.90 -11.10
CA LEU A 306 29.57 17.59 -12.50
C LEU A 306 28.08 17.75 -12.87
N PHE A 307 27.57 18.93 -12.73
CA PHE A 307 26.55 19.64 -13.50
C PHE A 307 26.22 20.89 -12.72
N GLY A 308 26.60 22.01 -13.25
CA GLY A 308 26.62 23.35 -12.74
C GLY A 308 25.53 23.69 -11.71
N GLU A 309 26.00 24.38 -10.67
CA GLU A 309 25.28 24.97 -9.55
C GLU A 309 24.73 23.94 -8.51
N SER A 310 25.65 23.31 -7.80
CA SER A 310 25.40 22.81 -6.46
C SER A 310 25.83 23.86 -5.45
N ILE A 311 24.86 24.45 -4.79
CA ILE A 311 25.12 25.12 -3.51
C ILE A 311 25.45 23.98 -2.54
N GLY A 312 26.74 23.77 -2.27
CA GLY A 312 27.22 22.90 -1.22
C GLY A 312 26.71 23.43 0.13
N GLN A 313 25.80 22.72 0.73
CA GLN A 313 25.62 22.77 2.18
C GLN A 313 26.02 21.41 2.73
N GLU A 314 27.14 21.40 3.47
CA GLU A 314 27.48 20.43 4.48
C GLU A 314 26.22 20.06 5.27
N ASN A 315 26.16 18.84 5.84
CA ASN A 315 25.27 18.54 6.95
C ASN A 315 25.57 19.56 8.06
N ALA A 316 25.00 20.74 7.95
CA ALA A 316 25.09 21.74 8.96
C ALA A 316 24.43 21.11 10.20
N ASN A 317 25.17 20.99 11.29
CA ASN A 317 24.58 20.79 12.60
C ASN A 317 23.62 21.96 12.80
N ILE A 318 22.35 21.78 12.38
CA ILE A 318 21.34 22.82 12.51
C ILE A 318 21.10 22.97 14.00
N GLU A 319 21.44 24.15 14.50
CA GLU A 319 21.24 24.48 15.90
C GLU A 319 19.75 24.41 16.24
N ILE A 320 19.41 23.65 17.28
CA ILE A 320 18.04 23.55 17.77
C ILE A 320 17.92 24.38 19.04
N ALA A 321 17.07 25.39 19.01
CA ALA A 321 16.75 26.25 20.14
C ALA A 321 15.38 25.84 20.72
N LEU A 322 15.34 25.50 22.00
CA LEU A 322 14.08 25.19 22.68
C LEU A 322 13.38 26.49 23.11
N LEU A 323 12.09 26.59 22.82
CA LEU A 323 11.22 27.67 23.31
C LEU A 323 10.46 27.15 24.54
N GLU A 324 11.05 27.30 25.72
CA GLU A 324 10.52 26.77 26.97
C GLU A 324 9.63 27.77 27.71
N THR A 325 10.02 29.05 27.68
CA THR A 325 9.32 30.11 28.43
C THR A 325 8.42 30.99 27.58
N ALA A 326 7.50 31.68 28.21
CA ALA A 326 6.59 32.63 27.58
C ALA A 326 7.38 33.82 27.00
N GLU A 327 8.44 34.27 27.65
CA GLU A 327 9.29 35.37 27.19
C GLU A 327 10.00 35.01 25.88
N GLN A 328 10.64 33.83 25.83
CA GLN A 328 11.27 33.33 24.60
C GLN A 328 10.26 33.21 23.47
N GLY A 329 9.05 32.67 23.75
CA GLY A 329 7.96 32.62 22.77
C GLY A 329 7.56 33.98 22.25
N LYS A 330 7.34 34.96 23.13
CA LYS A 330 6.97 36.32 22.79
C LYS A 330 8.01 36.96 21.87
N GLU A 331 9.29 36.89 22.23
CA GLU A 331 10.39 37.46 21.46
C GLU A 331 10.49 36.80 20.07
N PHE A 332 10.47 35.47 20.02
CA PHE A 332 10.59 34.72 18.77
C PHE A 332 9.42 34.98 17.81
N PHE A 333 8.17 34.90 18.27
CA PHE A 333 7.03 35.12 17.40
C PHE A 333 6.86 36.59 17.01
N ALA A 334 7.28 37.55 17.83
CA ALA A 334 7.35 38.95 17.44
C ALA A 334 8.38 39.21 16.31
N LEU A 335 9.49 38.46 16.30
CA LEU A 335 10.48 38.47 15.23
C LEU A 335 9.88 37.88 13.93
N LEU A 336 9.17 36.75 14.00
CA LEU A 336 8.51 36.14 12.84
C LEU A 336 7.45 37.05 12.23
N GLN A 337 6.69 37.77 13.04
CA GLN A 337 5.67 38.72 12.56
C GLN A 337 6.21 39.87 11.73
N GLN A 338 7.48 40.19 11.87
CA GLN A 338 8.12 41.23 11.05
C GLN A 338 8.53 40.72 9.66
N LYS A 339 8.56 39.39 9.45
CA LYS A 339 8.93 38.79 8.17
C LYS A 339 7.72 38.67 7.26
N GLN A 340 7.92 38.97 5.97
CA GLN A 340 6.92 38.77 4.91
C GLN A 340 7.15 37.47 4.12
N GLU A 341 8.14 36.66 4.52
CA GLU A 341 8.53 35.44 3.85
C GLU A 341 7.70 34.26 4.32
N LYS A 342 7.67 33.21 3.51
CA LYS A 342 7.06 31.92 3.89
C LYS A 342 7.90 31.26 4.98
N VAL A 343 7.28 30.88 6.07
CA VAL A 343 7.93 30.24 7.22
C VAL A 343 7.59 28.75 7.24
N ALA A 344 8.62 27.91 7.19
CA ALA A 344 8.49 26.45 7.26
C ALA A 344 8.31 26.00 8.70
N PHE A 345 7.28 25.17 8.95
CA PHE A 345 7.06 24.55 10.23
C PHE A 345 6.53 23.11 10.10
N THR A 346 6.89 22.27 11.03
CA THR A 346 6.34 20.93 11.19
C THR A 346 5.66 20.80 12.54
N ALA A 347 4.63 19.97 12.60
CA ALA A 347 3.91 19.73 13.85
C ALA A 347 3.68 18.23 14.05
N VAL A 348 3.82 17.79 15.29
CA VAL A 348 3.45 16.46 15.74
C VAL A 348 2.18 16.58 16.56
N CYS A 349 1.14 15.86 16.14
CA CYS A 349 -0.12 15.80 16.85
C CYS A 349 -0.24 14.50 17.64
N GLY A 350 -0.82 14.59 18.84
CA GLY A 350 -1.10 13.45 19.71
C GLY A 350 -2.54 13.47 20.19
N GLY A 351 -2.94 12.41 20.93
CA GLY A 351 -4.30 12.25 21.43
C GLY A 351 -5.24 11.63 20.39
N GLU A 352 -6.45 11.32 20.86
CA GLU A 352 -7.54 10.77 20.03
C GLU A 352 -8.71 11.76 20.02
N LEU A 353 -9.55 11.66 18.99
CA LEU A 353 -10.75 12.47 18.89
C LEU A 353 -11.64 12.32 20.15
N PRO A 354 -12.17 13.42 20.70
CA PRO A 354 -12.08 14.80 20.21
C PRO A 354 -10.93 15.64 20.83
N LYS A 355 -9.90 15.02 21.36
CA LYS A 355 -8.81 15.66 22.14
C LYS A 355 -7.47 15.66 21.39
N ILE A 356 -7.48 15.79 20.06
CA ILE A 356 -6.24 15.94 19.28
C ILE A 356 -5.58 17.27 19.67
N HIS A 357 -4.28 17.26 19.90
CA HIS A 357 -3.50 18.44 20.29
C HIS A 357 -2.08 18.35 19.73
N PHE A 358 -1.35 19.47 19.74
CA PHE A 358 0.05 19.48 19.36
C PHE A 358 0.92 19.00 20.52
N THR A 359 1.82 18.05 20.26
CA THR A 359 2.82 17.56 21.22
C THR A 359 4.18 18.20 20.98
N ALA A 360 4.51 18.49 19.72
CA ALA A 360 5.72 19.21 19.36
C ALA A 360 5.50 20.03 18.08
N VAL A 361 6.23 21.13 17.97
CA VAL A 361 6.29 21.97 16.77
C VAL A 361 7.74 22.37 16.54
N GLU A 362 8.20 22.31 15.30
CA GLU A 362 9.49 22.83 14.86
C GLU A 362 9.25 23.92 13.83
N ILE A 363 9.95 25.06 13.99
CA ILE A 363 9.87 26.21 13.08
C ILE A 363 11.28 26.52 12.62
N PHE A 364 11.51 26.58 11.33
CA PHE A 364 12.81 26.98 10.79
C PHE A 364 12.89 28.49 10.59
N ASN A 365 13.92 29.10 11.15
CA ASN A 365 14.17 30.53 10.99
C ASN A 365 15.67 30.86 11.09
N ASP A 366 16.20 31.62 10.12
CA ASP A 366 17.60 32.12 10.09
C ASP A 366 18.65 31.03 10.36
N GLY A 367 18.49 29.85 9.68
CA GLY A 367 19.45 28.75 9.79
C GLY A 367 19.32 27.89 11.05
N LYS A 368 18.32 28.16 11.91
CA LYS A 368 18.08 27.43 13.15
C LYS A 368 16.67 26.83 13.19
N ILE A 369 16.51 25.74 13.93
CA ILE A 369 15.19 25.16 14.26
C ILE A 369 14.80 25.61 15.66
N TYR A 370 13.66 26.25 15.78
CA TYR A 370 13.03 26.58 17.04
C TYR A 370 11.96 25.54 17.37
N LYS A 371 12.07 24.92 18.54
CA LYS A 371 11.21 23.78 18.91
C LYS A 371 10.38 24.07 20.14
N LEU A 372 9.06 23.85 20.02
CA LEU A 372 8.13 23.79 21.14
C LEU A 372 7.83 22.32 21.45
N GLN A 373 7.72 22.01 22.74
CA GLN A 373 7.34 20.70 23.25
C GLN A 373 6.23 20.83 24.29
N GLU A 374 5.64 19.74 24.72
CA GLU A 374 4.69 19.75 25.81
C GLU A 374 5.29 20.44 27.06
N GLY A 375 4.49 21.27 27.72
CA GLY A 375 4.92 22.07 28.88
C GLY A 375 5.56 23.41 28.54
N SER A 376 5.84 23.72 27.26
CA SER A 376 6.38 25.03 26.86
C SER A 376 5.41 26.15 27.22
N GLY A 377 5.94 27.27 27.76
CA GLY A 377 5.18 28.52 27.96
C GLY A 377 4.86 29.27 26.65
N ALA A 378 5.46 28.86 25.51
CA ALA A 378 5.35 29.58 24.24
C ALA A 378 4.09 29.21 23.42
N TRP A 379 3.29 28.22 23.80
CA TRP A 379 2.15 27.72 23.02
C TRP A 379 1.12 28.79 22.65
N ASN A 380 0.81 29.74 23.55
CA ASN A 380 -0.17 30.79 23.22
C ASN A 380 0.31 31.68 22.07
N PHE A 381 1.59 32.01 22.04
CA PHE A 381 2.20 32.81 20.98
C PHE A 381 2.25 32.04 19.65
N PHE A 382 2.48 30.73 19.70
CA PHE A 382 2.36 29.84 18.53
C PHE A 382 0.94 29.87 17.98
N TYR A 383 -0.10 29.71 18.82
CA TYR A 383 -1.49 29.76 18.33
C TYR A 383 -1.88 31.12 17.75
N GLU A 384 -1.40 32.21 18.33
CA GLU A 384 -1.60 33.56 17.78
C GLU A 384 -0.95 33.70 16.41
N TRP A 385 0.31 33.27 16.29
CA TRP A 385 1.02 33.26 15.01
C TRP A 385 0.34 32.34 13.98
N LEU A 386 -0.07 31.13 14.40
CA LEU A 386 -0.73 30.16 13.51
C LEU A 386 -2.08 30.70 12.98
N SER A 387 -2.79 31.51 13.74
CA SER A 387 -4.09 32.10 13.37
C SER A 387 -3.95 33.38 12.54
N ASP A 388 -2.76 33.96 12.41
CA ASP A 388 -2.56 35.20 11.65
C ASP A 388 -2.44 34.86 10.14
N TYR A 389 -3.45 35.23 9.36
CA TYR A 389 -3.49 35.01 7.91
C TYR A 389 -2.42 35.80 7.13
N LYS A 390 -1.83 36.83 7.71
CA LYS A 390 -0.75 37.63 7.08
C LYS A 390 0.60 36.92 7.12
N GLN A 391 0.74 35.98 8.04
CA GLN A 391 1.93 35.16 8.17
C GLN A 391 1.80 33.95 7.24
N LEU A 392 2.62 33.89 6.20
CA LEU A 392 2.61 32.80 5.22
C LEU A 392 3.34 31.59 5.78
N LYS A 393 2.67 30.46 5.86
CA LYS A 393 3.17 29.24 6.48
C LYS A 393 3.26 28.11 5.46
N VAL A 394 4.32 27.34 5.58
CA VAL A 394 4.57 26.13 4.79
C VAL A 394 4.66 24.93 5.72
N THR A 395 4.00 23.85 5.38
CA THR A 395 3.99 22.63 6.21
C THR A 395 3.95 21.36 5.36
N CYS A 396 3.88 20.23 6.02
CA CYS A 396 3.56 18.93 5.45
C CYS A 396 2.47 18.31 6.35
N ASP A 397 1.42 17.76 5.74
CA ASP A 397 0.24 17.23 6.44
C ASP A 397 -0.61 18.30 7.13
N SER A 398 -0.98 19.33 6.39
CA SER A 398 -1.83 20.45 6.84
C SER A 398 -3.18 19.99 7.40
N LYS A 399 -3.74 18.87 6.92
CA LYS A 399 -5.01 18.31 7.38
C LYS A 399 -4.96 17.97 8.89
N GLU A 400 -3.89 17.33 9.38
CA GLU A 400 -3.75 17.01 10.80
C GLU A 400 -3.58 18.28 11.66
N ILE A 401 -2.92 19.31 11.15
CA ILE A 401 -2.81 20.62 11.80
C ILE A 401 -4.19 21.27 11.95
N TYR A 402 -5.00 21.27 10.89
CA TYR A 402 -6.37 21.79 10.96
C TYR A 402 -7.21 21.01 11.96
N LYS A 403 -7.11 19.69 12.01
CA LYS A 403 -7.84 18.87 12.99
C LYS A 403 -7.46 19.23 14.43
N ALA A 404 -6.17 19.33 14.73
CA ALA A 404 -5.68 19.71 16.05
C ALA A 404 -6.19 21.10 16.46
N CYS A 405 -6.11 22.08 15.55
CA CYS A 405 -6.62 23.43 15.81
C CYS A 405 -8.14 23.43 16.12
N MET A 406 -8.93 22.70 15.34
CA MET A 406 -10.39 22.62 15.54
C MET A 406 -10.71 21.94 16.88
N CYS A 407 -9.99 20.88 17.27
CA CYS A 407 -10.16 20.23 18.57
C CYS A 407 -9.80 21.16 19.75
N LEU A 408 -8.81 22.02 19.58
CA LEU A 408 -8.36 23.02 20.57
C LEU A 408 -9.19 24.31 20.54
N ASN A 409 -10.19 24.39 19.64
CA ASN A 409 -10.96 25.63 19.39
C ASN A 409 -10.04 26.81 19.01
N LYS A 410 -9.00 26.52 18.22
CA LYS A 410 -8.05 27.48 17.65
C LYS A 410 -8.21 27.52 16.13
N LYS A 411 -7.60 28.55 15.50
CA LYS A 411 -7.57 28.68 14.05
C LYS A 411 -6.18 28.42 13.53
N ALA A 412 -6.09 27.92 12.29
CA ALA A 412 -4.88 27.88 11.50
C ALA A 412 -5.16 28.58 10.17
N ASP A 413 -4.59 29.74 9.97
CA ASP A 413 -4.76 30.56 8.79
C ASP A 413 -3.38 30.83 8.13
N GLY A 414 -3.36 31.19 6.85
CA GLY A 414 -2.12 31.53 6.15
C GLY A 414 -1.24 30.32 5.81
N ILE A 415 -1.73 29.08 5.90
CA ILE A 415 -1.04 27.92 5.36
C ILE A 415 -1.20 27.96 3.83
N VAL A 416 -0.11 28.29 3.14
CA VAL A 416 -0.08 28.50 1.69
C VAL A 416 0.55 27.37 0.92
N ASP A 417 1.26 26.48 1.62
CA ASP A 417 1.86 25.27 1.02
C ASP A 417 1.80 24.07 1.95
N ASP A 418 1.54 22.90 1.34
CA ASP A 418 1.67 21.55 1.92
C ASP A 418 2.53 20.71 0.98
N ILE A 419 3.76 20.43 1.39
CA ILE A 419 4.76 19.77 0.55
C ILE A 419 4.37 18.31 0.25
N GLY A 420 3.62 17.64 1.15
CA GLY A 420 3.13 16.27 0.92
C GLY A 420 2.10 16.23 -0.22
N ILE A 421 1.14 17.14 -0.22
CA ILE A 421 0.12 17.27 -1.29
C ILE A 421 0.78 17.69 -2.61
N ALA A 422 1.71 18.64 -2.57
CA ALA A 422 2.43 19.10 -3.74
C ALA A 422 3.26 17.99 -4.39
N ALA A 423 4.01 17.23 -3.60
CA ALA A 423 4.81 16.09 -4.07
C ALA A 423 3.93 14.97 -4.67
N TYR A 424 2.74 14.73 -4.10
CA TYR A 424 1.77 13.79 -4.69
C TYR A 424 1.31 14.23 -6.09
N LEU A 425 1.05 15.50 -6.31
CA LEU A 425 0.65 16.00 -7.63
C LEU A 425 1.76 15.85 -8.67
N ILE A 426 3.02 16.09 -8.26
CA ILE A 426 4.19 15.95 -9.13
C ILE A 426 4.44 14.49 -9.51
N GLU A 427 4.34 13.56 -8.55
CA GLU A 427 4.61 12.14 -8.75
C GLU A 427 3.54 11.26 -8.09
N PRO A 428 2.33 11.15 -8.66
CA PRO A 428 1.27 10.31 -8.10
C PRO A 428 1.64 8.82 -8.15
N GLY A 429 1.18 8.07 -7.14
CA GLY A 429 1.40 6.61 -7.08
C GLY A 429 2.62 6.16 -6.29
N ARG A 430 3.26 7.06 -5.56
CA ARG A 430 4.30 6.70 -4.58
C ARG A 430 3.67 6.16 -3.30
N SER A 431 4.43 5.35 -2.57
CA SER A 431 3.98 4.70 -1.34
C SER A 431 3.85 5.65 -0.15
N SER A 432 4.60 6.76 -0.15
CA SER A 432 4.59 7.77 0.92
C SER A 432 4.92 9.16 0.41
N TYR A 433 4.26 10.15 1.00
CA TYR A 433 4.48 11.59 0.81
C TYR A 433 4.77 12.30 2.14
N SER A 434 5.20 11.56 3.17
CA SER A 434 5.71 12.16 4.40
C SER A 434 6.90 13.06 4.11
N LEU A 435 7.12 14.08 4.92
CA LEU A 435 8.22 15.02 4.74
C LEU A 435 9.56 14.30 4.59
N LYS A 436 9.82 13.29 5.41
CA LYS A 436 11.02 12.45 5.32
C LYS A 436 11.15 11.80 3.93
N ALA A 437 10.10 11.18 3.43
CA ALA A 437 10.12 10.49 2.13
C ALA A 437 10.28 11.47 0.95
N VAL A 438 9.76 12.69 1.08
CA VAL A 438 9.92 13.73 0.07
C VAL A 438 11.34 14.31 0.13
N ALA A 439 11.88 14.58 1.33
CA ALA A 439 13.25 15.06 1.51
C ALA A 439 14.27 14.07 0.95
N GLU A 440 14.15 12.77 1.28
CA GLU A 440 15.00 11.71 0.73
C GLU A 440 14.99 11.63 -0.81
N ARG A 441 13.91 12.09 -1.44
CA ARG A 441 13.74 12.02 -2.89
C ARG A 441 14.29 13.24 -3.64
N TYR A 442 14.17 14.42 -3.04
CA TYR A 442 14.45 15.67 -3.72
C TYR A 442 15.67 16.44 -3.19
N LEU A 443 16.15 16.13 -1.99
CA LEU A 443 17.33 16.75 -1.40
C LEU A 443 18.52 15.80 -1.44
N ALA A 444 19.68 16.31 -1.83
CA ALA A 444 20.94 15.54 -1.83
C ALA A 444 21.38 15.18 -0.40
N ALA A 445 21.19 16.12 0.54
CA ALA A 445 21.35 15.90 1.98
C ALA A 445 20.04 16.30 2.67
N ASN A 446 19.60 15.51 3.65
CA ASN A 446 18.38 15.80 4.41
C ASN A 446 18.62 15.56 5.91
N ASN A 447 17.81 16.19 6.74
CA ASN A 447 17.90 16.17 8.19
C ASN A 447 16.83 15.25 8.83
N GLY A 448 16.38 14.23 8.08
CA GLY A 448 15.39 13.28 8.57
C GLY A 448 13.94 13.72 8.49
N GLY A 449 13.65 14.82 7.77
CA GLY A 449 12.30 15.35 7.57
C GLY A 449 11.88 16.34 8.65
N ASN A 450 12.72 17.33 8.94
CA ASN A 450 12.45 18.42 9.88
C ASN A 450 12.04 19.73 9.16
N ALA A 451 11.84 20.81 9.93
CA ALA A 451 11.44 22.10 9.36
C ALA A 451 12.49 22.73 8.42
N ALA A 452 13.77 22.40 8.54
CA ALA A 452 14.81 22.89 7.63
C ALA A 452 14.74 22.17 6.28
N ASP A 453 14.48 20.86 6.27
CA ASP A 453 14.24 20.11 5.04
C ASP A 453 13.00 20.64 4.30
N LEU A 454 11.96 21.00 5.06
CA LEU A 454 10.76 21.61 4.52
C LEU A 454 11.06 22.93 3.81
N GLN A 455 11.87 23.81 4.42
CA GLN A 455 12.31 25.07 3.83
C GLN A 455 13.15 24.85 2.56
N ALA A 456 14.04 23.87 2.57
CA ALA A 456 14.87 23.54 1.41
C ALA A 456 14.06 22.95 0.23
N LEU A 457 13.02 22.18 0.52
CA LEU A 457 12.13 21.57 -0.48
C LEU A 457 11.24 22.59 -1.19
N LEU A 458 10.85 23.65 -0.51
CA LEU A 458 9.84 24.62 -1.00
C LEU A 458 10.14 25.14 -2.41
N PRO A 459 11.31 25.75 -2.69
CA PRO A 459 11.59 26.30 -4.03
C PRO A 459 11.63 25.21 -5.11
N LEU A 460 12.14 24.02 -4.78
CA LEU A 460 12.25 22.90 -5.72
C LEU A 460 10.87 22.36 -6.11
N ILE A 461 9.99 22.20 -5.14
CA ILE A 461 8.63 21.67 -5.33
C ILE A 461 7.77 22.74 -6.05
N GLU A 462 7.87 24.00 -5.65
CA GLU A 462 7.13 25.10 -6.30
C GLU A 462 7.53 25.24 -7.78
N GLN A 463 8.82 25.17 -8.09
CA GLN A 463 9.29 25.20 -9.47
C GLN A 463 8.73 24.03 -10.29
N LYS A 464 8.76 22.80 -9.75
CA LYS A 464 8.18 21.62 -10.43
C LYS A 464 6.67 21.73 -10.64
N LEU A 465 5.92 22.27 -9.68
CA LEU A 465 4.48 22.51 -9.86
C LEU A 465 4.22 23.49 -11.01
N ARG A 466 5.06 24.50 -11.19
CA ARG A 466 4.97 25.47 -12.31
C ARG A 466 5.38 24.83 -13.63
N ASP A 467 6.50 24.14 -13.69
CA ASP A 467 7.02 23.47 -14.90
C ASP A 467 6.05 22.41 -15.42
N TYR A 468 5.30 21.78 -14.52
CA TYR A 468 4.31 20.76 -14.87
C TYR A 468 2.89 21.33 -15.02
N GLU A 469 2.71 22.64 -14.92
CA GLU A 469 1.42 23.35 -15.01
C GLU A 469 0.39 22.87 -13.94
N LEU A 470 0.88 22.40 -12.79
CA LEU A 470 0.07 21.86 -11.68
C LEU A 470 -0.25 22.91 -10.61
N TYR A 471 0.38 24.09 -10.67
CA TYR A 471 0.30 25.10 -9.60
C TYR A 471 -1.14 25.55 -9.33
N LYS A 472 -1.93 25.77 -10.39
CA LYS A 472 -3.35 26.14 -10.26
C LYS A 472 -4.18 25.03 -9.63
N LEU A 473 -4.02 23.78 -10.08
CA LEU A 473 -4.68 22.62 -9.51
C LEU A 473 -4.34 22.47 -8.02
N TYR A 474 -3.10 22.69 -7.67
CA TYR A 474 -2.60 22.63 -6.30
C TYR A 474 -3.25 23.69 -5.40
N THR A 475 -3.14 24.97 -5.78
CA THR A 475 -3.56 26.10 -4.93
C THR A 475 -5.06 26.29 -4.86
N GLU A 476 -5.80 26.04 -5.96
CA GLU A 476 -7.23 26.28 -6.03
C GLU A 476 -8.09 25.07 -5.64
N MET A 477 -7.51 23.86 -5.63
CA MET A 477 -8.27 22.64 -5.35
C MET A 477 -7.66 21.81 -4.22
N GLU A 478 -6.44 21.30 -4.39
CA GLU A 478 -5.92 20.27 -3.48
C GLU A 478 -5.55 20.83 -2.10
N LEU A 479 -4.92 22.00 -2.04
CA LEU A 479 -4.54 22.63 -0.77
C LEU A 479 -5.75 23.02 0.08
N PRO A 480 -6.76 23.76 -0.43
CA PRO A 480 -7.94 24.10 0.37
C PRO A 480 -8.80 22.86 0.74
N LEU A 481 -8.74 21.79 -0.05
CA LEU A 481 -9.47 20.56 0.25
C LEU A 481 -9.03 19.94 1.58
N ALA A 482 -7.77 20.05 1.97
CA ALA A 482 -7.25 19.52 3.23
C ALA A 482 -8.04 20.06 4.45
N TYR A 483 -8.39 21.35 4.44
CA TYR A 483 -9.20 21.97 5.49
C TYR A 483 -10.62 21.38 5.55
N LEU A 484 -11.27 21.21 4.40
CA LEU A 484 -12.60 20.63 4.32
C LEU A 484 -12.60 19.16 4.77
N LEU A 485 -11.60 18.38 4.34
CA LEU A 485 -11.47 17.00 4.78
C LEU A 485 -11.28 16.88 6.30
N ALA A 486 -10.48 17.79 6.89
CA ALA A 486 -10.36 17.86 8.35
C ALA A 486 -11.72 18.08 9.04
N LYS A 487 -12.55 19.00 8.53
CA LYS A 487 -13.93 19.24 9.03
C LYS A 487 -14.81 17.99 8.92
N MET A 488 -14.76 17.30 7.77
CA MET A 488 -15.55 16.09 7.53
C MET A 488 -15.12 14.94 8.46
N GLU A 489 -13.83 14.73 8.64
CA GLU A 489 -13.27 13.71 9.55
C GLU A 489 -13.69 13.99 11.00
N LEU A 490 -13.62 15.24 11.45
CA LEU A 490 -14.07 15.63 12.79
C LEU A 490 -15.60 15.52 12.97
N ALA A 491 -16.35 15.83 11.91
CA ALA A 491 -17.80 15.64 11.94
C ALA A 491 -18.18 14.17 12.13
N GLY A 492 -17.57 13.27 11.36
CA GLY A 492 -17.89 11.86 11.36
C GLY A 492 -19.35 11.58 11.02
N ILE A 493 -19.78 10.33 11.00
CA ILE A 493 -21.18 9.92 10.77
C ILE A 493 -21.71 9.11 11.97
N LYS A 494 -22.97 9.32 12.35
CA LYS A 494 -23.58 8.64 13.49
C LYS A 494 -24.15 7.28 13.10
N PRO A 495 -23.74 6.16 13.74
CA PRO A 495 -24.40 4.88 13.60
C PRO A 495 -25.55 4.71 14.60
N ASP A 496 -26.60 3.98 14.18
CA ASP A 496 -27.57 3.38 15.09
C ASP A 496 -26.99 2.07 15.65
N VAL A 497 -26.47 2.12 16.87
CA VAL A 497 -25.80 1.00 17.52
C VAL A 497 -26.77 -0.19 17.75
N LYS A 498 -28.04 0.07 18.03
CA LYS A 498 -29.03 -0.98 18.27
C LYS A 498 -29.32 -1.74 17.00
N LEU A 499 -29.51 -1.03 15.91
CA LEU A 499 -29.73 -1.62 14.58
C LEU A 499 -28.46 -2.39 14.12
N LEU A 500 -27.27 -1.83 14.32
CA LEU A 500 -26.01 -2.50 14.03
C LEU A 500 -25.91 -3.86 14.75
N GLU A 501 -26.20 -3.90 16.05
CA GLU A 501 -26.19 -5.14 16.84
C GLU A 501 -27.25 -6.16 16.40
N SER A 502 -28.44 -5.69 16.00
CA SER A 502 -29.51 -6.55 15.50
C SER A 502 -29.10 -7.21 14.19
N ILE A 503 -28.62 -6.42 13.23
CA ILE A 503 -28.19 -6.92 11.92
C ILE A 503 -26.98 -7.87 12.07
N THR A 504 -26.06 -7.58 12.98
CA THR A 504 -24.89 -8.43 13.25
C THR A 504 -25.34 -9.83 13.73
N LYS A 505 -26.27 -9.89 14.67
CA LYS A 505 -26.81 -11.15 15.20
C LYS A 505 -27.59 -11.94 14.14
N GLU A 506 -28.47 -11.27 13.40
CA GLU A 506 -29.24 -11.90 12.33
C GLU A 506 -28.34 -12.52 11.25
N MET A 507 -27.31 -11.77 10.83
CA MET A 507 -26.37 -12.25 9.81
C MET A 507 -25.49 -13.40 10.32
N ALA A 508 -25.07 -13.40 11.59
CA ALA A 508 -24.36 -14.50 12.20
C ALA A 508 -25.18 -15.80 12.16
N VAL A 509 -26.50 -15.73 12.44
CA VAL A 509 -27.41 -16.88 12.33
C VAL A 509 -27.49 -17.39 10.87
N GLN A 510 -27.59 -16.48 9.90
CA GLN A 510 -27.62 -16.86 8.47
C GLN A 510 -26.31 -17.52 8.03
N ILE A 511 -25.18 -17.01 8.46
CA ILE A 511 -23.85 -17.60 8.15
C ILE A 511 -23.78 -19.03 8.73
N THR A 512 -24.20 -19.23 9.98
CA THR A 512 -24.23 -20.56 10.62
C THR A 512 -25.17 -21.51 9.87
N ALA A 513 -26.32 -21.05 9.43
CA ALA A 513 -27.25 -21.86 8.63
C ALA A 513 -26.63 -22.31 7.29
N LEU A 514 -25.88 -21.41 6.61
CA LEU A 514 -25.16 -21.74 5.39
C LEU A 514 -23.99 -22.71 5.64
N GLU A 515 -23.32 -22.62 6.78
CA GLU A 515 -22.26 -23.58 7.17
C GLU A 515 -22.86 -24.99 7.33
N ILE A 516 -23.99 -25.13 8.02
CA ILE A 516 -24.71 -26.41 8.19
C ILE A 516 -25.18 -26.93 6.83
N LEU A 517 -25.82 -26.11 6.01
CA LEU A 517 -26.28 -26.48 4.68
C LEU A 517 -25.12 -26.94 3.78
N ALA A 518 -23.98 -26.29 3.86
CA ALA A 518 -22.80 -26.66 3.10
C ALA A 518 -22.23 -28.03 3.54
N GLU A 519 -22.24 -28.34 4.86
CA GLU A 519 -21.84 -29.64 5.36
C GLU A 519 -22.82 -30.76 4.91
N GLU A 520 -24.12 -30.48 4.90
CA GLU A 520 -25.15 -31.42 4.40
C GLU A 520 -24.95 -31.69 2.90
N GLN A 521 -24.74 -30.65 2.08
CA GLN A 521 -24.52 -30.78 0.64
C GLN A 521 -23.20 -31.47 0.29
N ALA A 522 -22.18 -31.32 1.15
CA ALA A 522 -20.88 -31.98 1.00
C ALA A 522 -20.88 -33.42 1.48
N GLY A 523 -21.84 -33.83 2.35
CA GLY A 523 -21.89 -35.12 2.99
C GLY A 523 -20.82 -35.35 4.07
N GLU A 524 -20.05 -34.32 4.43
CA GLU A 524 -19.01 -34.35 5.46
C GLU A 524 -18.77 -32.95 6.07
N LYS A 525 -18.18 -32.93 7.27
CA LYS A 525 -17.72 -31.73 7.92
C LYS A 525 -16.43 -31.24 7.32
N PHE A 526 -16.39 -29.97 6.96
CA PHE A 526 -15.20 -29.29 6.44
C PHE A 526 -15.20 -27.79 6.81
N ASN A 527 -14.05 -27.16 6.69
CA ASN A 527 -13.92 -25.73 6.98
C ASN A 527 -14.07 -24.90 5.69
N LEU A 528 -15.20 -24.22 5.50
CA LEU A 528 -15.50 -23.31 4.39
C LEU A 528 -14.47 -22.18 4.23
N LYS A 529 -13.81 -21.79 5.33
CA LYS A 529 -12.77 -20.75 5.35
C LYS A 529 -11.39 -21.27 4.93
N SER A 530 -11.24 -22.61 4.72
CA SER A 530 -9.99 -23.22 4.28
C SER A 530 -9.98 -23.46 2.76
N PRO A 531 -9.28 -22.65 1.94
CA PRO A 531 -9.21 -22.85 0.49
C PRO A 531 -8.67 -24.24 0.11
N LYS A 532 -7.78 -24.81 0.94
CA LYS A 532 -7.19 -26.13 0.71
C LYS A 532 -8.21 -27.25 0.88
N GLN A 533 -8.97 -27.24 1.98
CA GLN A 533 -10.01 -28.26 2.21
C GLN A 533 -11.11 -28.15 1.16
N LEU A 534 -11.52 -26.94 0.86
CA LEU A 534 -12.52 -26.66 -0.16
C LEU A 534 -12.06 -27.13 -1.55
N GLY A 535 -10.80 -26.88 -1.91
CA GLY A 535 -10.24 -27.35 -3.18
C GLY A 535 -10.25 -28.88 -3.32
N VAL A 536 -9.86 -29.61 -2.27
CA VAL A 536 -9.93 -31.08 -2.24
C VAL A 536 -11.38 -31.55 -2.36
N LEU A 537 -12.29 -30.95 -1.59
CA LEU A 537 -13.71 -31.30 -1.64
C LEU A 537 -14.31 -31.11 -3.04
N LEU A 538 -14.13 -29.93 -3.63
CA LEU A 538 -14.76 -29.61 -4.92
C LEU A 538 -14.15 -30.39 -6.08
N PHE A 539 -12.83 -30.52 -6.16
CA PHE A 539 -12.16 -31.00 -7.35
C PHE A 539 -11.73 -32.47 -7.27
N GLU A 540 -11.50 -33.01 -6.07
CA GLU A 540 -11.10 -34.42 -5.90
C GLU A 540 -12.28 -35.31 -5.47
N LYS A 541 -13.14 -34.86 -4.54
CA LYS A 541 -14.25 -35.68 -4.02
C LYS A 541 -15.51 -35.51 -4.86
N LEU A 542 -15.92 -34.27 -5.16
CA LEU A 542 -17.10 -34.02 -5.99
C LEU A 542 -16.81 -34.05 -7.50
N GLY A 543 -15.52 -34.13 -7.92
CA GLY A 543 -15.10 -34.28 -9.30
C GLY A 543 -15.47 -33.12 -10.23
N LEU A 544 -15.59 -31.90 -9.68
CA LEU A 544 -15.93 -30.73 -10.48
C LEU A 544 -14.79 -30.33 -11.43
N PRO A 545 -15.06 -29.65 -12.56
CA PRO A 545 -14.05 -29.25 -13.52
C PRO A 545 -13.02 -28.30 -12.91
N ILE A 546 -11.74 -28.59 -13.14
CA ILE A 546 -10.63 -27.75 -12.67
C ILE A 546 -10.46 -26.58 -13.61
N ILE A 547 -10.90 -25.39 -13.23
CA ILE A 547 -10.79 -24.15 -14.03
C ILE A 547 -9.39 -23.58 -13.92
N LYS A 548 -8.82 -23.52 -12.70
CA LYS A 548 -7.53 -22.87 -12.44
C LYS A 548 -6.80 -23.57 -11.30
N LYS A 549 -5.47 -23.76 -11.48
CA LYS A 549 -4.56 -24.21 -10.41
C LYS A 549 -3.70 -23.05 -9.92
N THR A 550 -3.39 -23.06 -8.63
CA THR A 550 -2.42 -22.17 -7.99
C THR A 550 -1.11 -22.95 -7.72
N LYS A 551 -0.08 -22.24 -7.27
CA LYS A 551 1.19 -22.90 -6.86
C LYS A 551 1.01 -23.92 -5.71
N THR A 552 -0.03 -23.75 -4.91
CA THR A 552 -0.28 -24.54 -3.69
C THR A 552 -1.49 -25.49 -3.80
N GLY A 553 -2.10 -25.63 -4.98
CA GLY A 553 -3.24 -26.49 -5.19
C GLY A 553 -4.31 -25.91 -6.13
N TYR A 554 -5.57 -26.26 -5.89
CA TYR A 554 -6.69 -25.75 -6.69
C TYR A 554 -7.07 -24.34 -6.29
N SER A 555 -7.38 -23.49 -7.29
CA SER A 555 -7.94 -22.18 -7.02
C SER A 555 -9.42 -22.30 -6.67
N THR A 556 -9.79 -21.71 -5.54
CA THR A 556 -11.18 -21.55 -5.13
C THR A 556 -11.58 -20.08 -5.10
N ASP A 557 -10.92 -19.23 -5.91
CA ASP A 557 -11.26 -17.81 -6.04
C ASP A 557 -12.72 -17.63 -6.49
N VAL A 558 -13.32 -16.50 -6.14
CA VAL A 558 -14.71 -16.19 -6.50
C VAL A 558 -14.95 -16.38 -8.00
N SER A 559 -14.02 -15.89 -8.83
CA SER A 559 -14.10 -16.01 -10.30
C SER A 559 -14.05 -17.46 -10.82
N VAL A 560 -13.49 -18.41 -10.06
CA VAL A 560 -13.48 -19.83 -10.37
C VAL A 560 -14.81 -20.46 -9.95
N LEU A 561 -15.30 -20.09 -8.76
CA LEU A 561 -16.57 -20.60 -8.24
C LEU A 561 -17.78 -20.12 -9.07
N GLU A 562 -17.75 -18.85 -9.52
CA GLU A 562 -18.77 -18.30 -10.44
C GLU A 562 -18.86 -19.09 -11.77
N GLN A 563 -17.73 -19.56 -12.31
CA GLN A 563 -17.72 -20.41 -13.50
C GLN A 563 -18.23 -21.83 -13.25
N LEU A 564 -18.26 -22.26 -12.00
CA LEU A 564 -18.81 -23.55 -11.57
C LEU A 564 -20.26 -23.44 -11.08
N GLU A 565 -20.84 -22.24 -11.11
CA GLU A 565 -22.22 -22.01 -10.67
C GLU A 565 -23.19 -22.87 -11.53
N GLY A 566 -24.14 -23.53 -10.87
CA GLY A 566 -25.03 -24.49 -11.50
C GLY A 566 -24.49 -25.91 -11.66
N SER A 567 -23.19 -26.16 -11.46
CA SER A 567 -22.61 -27.51 -11.53
C SER A 567 -22.90 -28.35 -10.28
N HIS A 568 -23.03 -27.70 -9.12
CA HIS A 568 -23.36 -28.36 -7.84
C HIS A 568 -23.99 -27.36 -6.87
N PRO A 569 -25.03 -27.70 -6.09
CA PRO A 569 -25.69 -26.78 -5.14
C PRO A 569 -24.73 -26.14 -4.12
N LEU A 570 -23.73 -26.89 -3.69
CA LEU A 570 -22.70 -26.43 -2.77
C LEU A 570 -21.96 -25.17 -3.26
N ILE A 571 -21.80 -24.98 -4.58
CA ILE A 571 -21.10 -23.79 -5.13
C ILE A 571 -21.86 -22.51 -4.79
N THR A 572 -23.17 -22.49 -5.01
CA THR A 572 -24.04 -21.35 -4.68
C THR A 572 -23.99 -21.06 -3.17
N THR A 573 -24.06 -22.10 -2.34
CA THR A 573 -23.95 -21.98 -0.88
C THR A 573 -22.60 -21.37 -0.45
N ILE A 574 -21.49 -21.80 -1.06
CA ILE A 574 -20.15 -21.26 -0.77
C ILE A 574 -20.05 -19.79 -1.17
N LEU A 575 -20.57 -19.43 -2.35
CA LEU A 575 -20.55 -18.04 -2.84
C LEU A 575 -21.34 -17.12 -1.91
N GLU A 576 -22.53 -17.55 -1.50
CA GLU A 576 -23.37 -16.81 -0.57
C GLU A 576 -22.73 -16.70 0.83
N HIS A 577 -22.23 -17.80 1.37
CA HIS A 577 -21.49 -17.80 2.65
C HIS A 577 -20.29 -16.82 2.61
N ARG A 578 -19.48 -16.82 1.56
CA ARG A 578 -18.34 -15.90 1.43
C ARG A 578 -18.77 -14.44 1.37
N LYS A 579 -19.85 -14.16 0.61
CA LYS A 579 -20.41 -12.82 0.49
C LYS A 579 -20.89 -12.32 1.86
N LEU A 580 -21.69 -13.12 2.58
CA LEU A 580 -22.20 -12.75 3.91
C LEU A 580 -21.08 -12.62 4.93
N THR A 581 -20.15 -13.57 4.99
CA THR A 581 -19.02 -13.53 5.92
C THR A 581 -18.14 -12.30 5.71
N LYS A 582 -17.86 -11.93 4.45
CA LYS A 582 -17.10 -10.71 4.15
C LYS A 582 -17.82 -9.46 4.63
N LEU A 583 -19.11 -9.34 4.38
CA LEU A 583 -19.91 -8.18 4.81
C LEU A 583 -20.04 -8.12 6.33
N HIS A 584 -20.25 -9.26 6.98
CA HIS A 584 -20.34 -9.37 8.42
C HIS A 584 -19.04 -8.93 9.11
N SER A 585 -17.90 -9.51 8.71
CA SER A 585 -16.61 -9.22 9.31
C SER A 585 -16.12 -7.80 9.02
N THR A 586 -16.30 -7.32 7.78
CA THR A 586 -15.75 -6.01 7.36
C THR A 586 -16.59 -4.85 7.85
N TYR A 587 -17.94 -4.95 7.75
CA TYR A 587 -18.82 -3.80 8.01
C TYR A 587 -19.60 -3.90 9.32
N LEU A 588 -19.94 -5.08 9.81
CA LEU A 588 -20.71 -5.16 11.05
C LEU A 588 -19.80 -5.31 12.27
N GLU A 589 -18.96 -6.33 12.29
CA GLU A 589 -17.98 -6.49 13.37
C GLU A 589 -16.88 -5.41 13.31
N GLY A 590 -16.44 -5.05 12.09
CA GLY A 590 -15.40 -4.04 11.89
C GLY A 590 -15.80 -2.61 12.24
N LEU A 591 -17.09 -2.24 12.15
CA LEU A 591 -17.56 -0.89 12.49
C LEU A 591 -17.69 -0.65 14.01
N ARG A 592 -18.04 -1.69 14.76
CA ARG A 592 -18.31 -1.56 16.20
C ARG A 592 -17.13 -0.96 17.00
N PRO A 593 -15.88 -1.44 16.86
CA PRO A 593 -14.72 -0.88 17.58
C PRO A 593 -14.35 0.54 17.13
N LEU A 594 -14.81 0.97 15.95
CA LEU A 594 -14.54 2.29 15.38
C LEU A 594 -15.55 3.36 15.81
N ILE A 595 -16.55 3.00 16.59
CA ILE A 595 -17.48 3.98 17.17
C ILE A 595 -16.75 4.69 18.31
N ASN A 596 -16.43 5.96 18.11
CA ASN A 596 -15.78 6.76 19.13
C ASN A 596 -16.69 6.96 20.33
N PRO A 597 -16.31 6.52 21.55
CA PRO A 597 -17.16 6.58 22.72
C PRO A 597 -17.49 8.02 23.18
N ALA A 598 -16.64 8.99 22.87
CA ALA A 598 -16.83 10.37 23.27
C ALA A 598 -17.81 11.12 22.35
N THR A 599 -17.80 10.80 21.05
CA THR A 599 -18.67 11.47 20.05
C THR A 599 -19.91 10.64 19.70
N GLY A 600 -19.88 9.33 19.92
CA GLY A 600 -20.88 8.37 19.46
C GLY A 600 -20.95 8.26 17.92
N ARG A 601 -19.88 8.65 17.23
CA ARG A 601 -19.80 8.71 15.76
C ARG A 601 -18.64 7.88 15.24
N ILE A 602 -18.68 7.54 13.97
CA ILE A 602 -17.57 6.92 13.23
C ILE A 602 -16.88 8.02 12.45
N HIS A 603 -15.57 8.11 12.62
CA HIS A 603 -14.71 9.12 11.99
C HIS A 603 -13.78 8.41 10.99
N THR A 604 -14.20 8.34 9.73
CA THR A 604 -13.35 7.80 8.66
C THR A 604 -12.23 8.77 8.34
N HIS A 605 -11.09 8.26 7.86
CA HIS A 605 -9.98 9.06 7.36
C HIS A 605 -10.05 9.17 5.83
N PHE A 606 -10.11 10.39 5.29
CA PHE A 606 -10.05 10.64 3.86
C PHE A 606 -8.61 10.80 3.40
N GLN A 607 -8.16 9.90 2.56
CA GLN A 607 -6.82 9.92 1.99
C GLN A 607 -6.82 10.67 0.65
N GLN A 608 -6.10 11.80 0.62
CA GLN A 608 -6.02 12.67 -0.55
C GLN A 608 -4.90 12.24 -1.52
N THR A 609 -3.88 11.55 -1.03
CA THR A 609 -2.62 11.30 -1.73
C THR A 609 -2.39 9.84 -2.13
N VAL A 610 -3.43 8.98 -2.09
CA VAL A 610 -3.28 7.53 -2.32
C VAL A 610 -3.55 7.13 -3.77
N THR A 611 -4.62 7.63 -4.38
CA THR A 611 -5.03 7.16 -5.71
C THR A 611 -4.30 7.91 -6.83
N ALA A 612 -3.87 7.20 -7.87
CA ALA A 612 -3.22 7.83 -9.03
C ALA A 612 -4.20 8.60 -9.94
N THR A 613 -5.51 8.50 -9.71
CA THR A 613 -6.55 9.18 -10.48
C THR A 613 -7.03 10.49 -9.86
N GLY A 614 -6.57 10.83 -8.65
CA GLY A 614 -7.07 11.98 -7.91
C GLY A 614 -8.33 11.71 -7.06
N ARG A 615 -8.93 10.51 -7.16
CA ARG A 615 -10.06 10.15 -6.29
C ARG A 615 -9.62 10.12 -4.83
N LEU A 616 -10.49 10.55 -3.92
CA LEU A 616 -10.31 10.31 -2.49
C LEU A 616 -10.47 8.82 -2.19
N SER A 617 -9.75 8.31 -1.22
CA SER A 617 -10.04 7.02 -0.62
C SER A 617 -10.37 7.20 0.86
N SER A 618 -11.13 6.26 1.42
CA SER A 618 -11.58 6.30 2.81
C SER A 618 -11.01 5.07 3.52
N THR A 619 -10.49 5.28 4.72
CA THR A 619 -9.93 4.21 5.57
C THR A 619 -10.41 4.34 7.00
N ASP A 620 -10.39 3.27 7.73
CA ASP A 620 -10.66 3.17 9.16
C ASP A 620 -11.99 3.80 9.63
N PRO A 621 -13.13 3.40 9.03
CA PRO A 621 -13.38 2.35 8.03
C PRO A 621 -13.47 2.88 6.59
N ASN A 622 -13.34 1.98 5.60
CA ASN A 622 -13.66 2.36 4.21
C ASN A 622 -15.18 2.37 3.98
N LEU A 623 -15.79 3.53 4.10
CA LEU A 623 -17.23 3.73 3.89
C LEU A 623 -17.63 3.80 2.40
N GLN A 624 -16.66 4.04 1.50
CA GLN A 624 -16.92 4.14 0.06
C GLN A 624 -17.21 2.78 -0.60
N ASN A 625 -16.84 1.66 0.06
CA ASN A 625 -17.01 0.32 -0.46
C ASN A 625 -18.25 -0.42 0.06
N ILE A 626 -19.15 0.23 0.80
CA ILE A 626 -20.40 -0.36 1.25
C ILE A 626 -21.31 -0.57 0.02
N PRO A 627 -21.76 -1.82 -0.28
CA PRO A 627 -22.56 -2.10 -1.47
C PRO A 627 -23.87 -1.30 -1.48
N VAL A 628 -24.24 -0.78 -2.64
CA VAL A 628 -25.47 0.00 -2.81
C VAL A 628 -26.65 -0.88 -3.28
N ARG A 629 -26.36 -1.82 -4.20
CA ARG A 629 -27.40 -2.55 -4.95
C ARG A 629 -27.92 -3.80 -4.27
N THR A 630 -27.20 -4.34 -3.30
CA THR A 630 -27.60 -5.57 -2.60
C THR A 630 -28.48 -5.25 -1.41
N GLU A 631 -29.47 -6.10 -1.12
CA GLU A 631 -30.35 -5.91 0.05
C GLU A 631 -29.56 -5.80 1.36
N ILE A 632 -28.51 -6.60 1.51
CA ILE A 632 -27.64 -6.54 2.70
C ILE A 632 -26.86 -5.22 2.75
N GLY A 633 -26.38 -4.73 1.60
CA GLY A 633 -25.72 -3.43 1.52
C GLY A 633 -26.66 -2.29 1.90
N LYS A 634 -27.91 -2.34 1.48
CA LYS A 634 -28.95 -1.37 1.91
C LYS A 634 -29.15 -1.43 3.43
N ARG A 635 -29.27 -2.62 4.03
CA ARG A 635 -29.42 -2.79 5.47
C ARG A 635 -28.20 -2.26 6.25
N ILE A 636 -27.00 -2.41 5.72
CA ILE A 636 -25.79 -1.81 6.33
C ILE A 636 -25.85 -0.28 6.25
N ARG A 637 -26.36 0.30 5.16
CA ARG A 637 -26.55 1.75 5.02
C ARG A 637 -27.66 2.30 5.92
N GLU A 638 -28.66 1.50 6.29
CA GLU A 638 -29.70 1.88 7.27
C GLU A 638 -29.13 2.21 8.66
N ILE A 639 -27.96 1.64 9.00
CA ILE A 639 -27.26 1.88 10.28
C ILE A 639 -26.87 3.37 10.41
N PHE A 640 -26.57 4.06 9.31
CA PHE A 640 -26.10 5.44 9.36
C PHE A 640 -27.26 6.42 9.35
N ILE A 641 -27.35 7.21 10.43
CA ILE A 641 -28.45 8.13 10.72
C ILE A 641 -27.94 9.56 10.97
N PRO A 642 -28.80 10.59 10.90
CA PRO A 642 -28.44 11.95 11.26
C PRO A 642 -27.93 12.04 12.70
N GLY A 643 -26.95 12.91 12.94
CA GLY A 643 -26.47 13.21 14.29
C GLY A 643 -27.46 13.98 15.15
N THR A 644 -27.15 14.09 16.43
CA THR A 644 -27.97 14.89 17.36
C THR A 644 -28.03 16.34 16.91
N GLY A 645 -29.25 16.89 16.78
CA GLY A 645 -29.48 18.25 16.29
C GLY A 645 -29.71 18.36 14.78
N TYR A 646 -29.68 17.22 14.08
CA TYR A 646 -30.01 17.12 12.65
C TYR A 646 -31.17 16.14 12.47
N ASP A 647 -31.96 16.36 11.42
CA ASP A 647 -33.19 15.61 11.17
C ASP A 647 -33.09 14.68 9.98
N TRP A 648 -32.22 14.99 9.02
CA TRP A 648 -32.13 14.31 7.75
C TRP A 648 -30.67 14.00 7.37
N LEU A 649 -30.49 12.88 6.66
CA LEU A 649 -29.39 12.72 5.75
C LEU A 649 -29.86 13.13 4.34
N MET A 650 -29.03 13.88 3.66
CA MET A 650 -29.19 14.27 2.26
C MET A 650 -28.06 13.67 1.44
N SER A 651 -28.41 13.03 0.34
CA SER A 651 -27.47 12.67 -0.70
C SER A 651 -27.66 13.58 -1.90
N CYS A 652 -26.59 14.09 -2.45
CA CYS A 652 -26.57 14.75 -3.74
C CYS A 652 -25.56 14.03 -4.64
N ASP A 653 -26.04 13.42 -5.72
CA ASP A 653 -25.29 12.49 -6.57
C ASP A 653 -25.26 13.01 -8.00
N TYR A 654 -24.09 12.99 -8.67
CA TYR A 654 -24.00 13.37 -10.06
C TYR A 654 -24.63 12.31 -10.99
N SER A 655 -25.47 12.76 -11.88
CA SER A 655 -26.04 11.91 -12.91
C SER A 655 -25.02 11.70 -14.06
N GLN A 656 -24.44 10.49 -14.13
CA GLN A 656 -23.58 10.02 -15.22
C GLN A 656 -22.38 10.95 -15.52
N VAL A 657 -21.71 11.46 -14.50
CA VAL A 657 -20.63 12.46 -14.66
C VAL A 657 -19.51 11.99 -15.60
N GLU A 658 -19.11 10.71 -15.53
CA GLU A 658 -18.03 10.19 -16.40
C GLU A 658 -18.43 10.19 -17.88
N LEU A 659 -19.70 9.91 -18.21
CA LEU A 659 -20.19 9.97 -19.59
C LEU A 659 -20.34 11.43 -20.08
N ARG A 660 -20.68 12.36 -19.21
CA ARG A 660 -20.70 13.80 -19.51
C ARG A 660 -19.30 14.35 -19.76
N VAL A 661 -18.34 13.91 -18.96
CA VAL A 661 -16.92 14.22 -19.18
C VAL A 661 -16.45 13.63 -20.50
N LEU A 662 -16.78 12.37 -20.80
CA LEU A 662 -16.47 11.75 -22.10
C LEU A 662 -17.08 12.54 -23.26
N ALA A 663 -18.35 12.94 -23.17
CA ALA A 663 -19.01 13.74 -24.19
C ALA A 663 -18.29 15.06 -24.46
N HIS A 664 -17.87 15.73 -23.38
CA HIS A 664 -17.09 16.97 -23.45
C HIS A 664 -15.71 16.74 -24.08
N MET A 665 -14.96 15.75 -23.62
CA MET A 665 -13.58 15.52 -24.10
C MET A 665 -13.55 14.98 -25.54
N ALA A 666 -14.47 14.08 -25.88
CA ALA A 666 -14.55 13.48 -27.20
C ALA A 666 -15.22 14.37 -28.25
N GLN A 667 -15.97 15.40 -27.85
CA GLN A 667 -16.78 16.26 -28.72
C GLN A 667 -17.64 15.45 -29.71
N ASP A 668 -18.14 14.28 -29.24
CA ASP A 668 -18.96 13.38 -30.07
C ASP A 668 -20.37 13.94 -30.23
N LYS A 669 -20.78 14.16 -31.47
CA LYS A 669 -22.03 14.83 -31.79
C LYS A 669 -23.28 14.13 -31.21
N LEU A 670 -23.35 12.80 -31.35
CA LEU A 670 -24.48 12.03 -30.84
C LEU A 670 -24.56 12.03 -29.30
N LEU A 671 -23.42 11.95 -28.67
CA LEU A 671 -23.34 11.96 -27.22
C LEU A 671 -23.68 13.35 -26.65
N LEU A 672 -23.18 14.42 -27.29
CA LEU A 672 -23.54 15.81 -26.94
C LEU A 672 -25.04 16.08 -27.11
N GLU A 673 -25.61 15.72 -28.26
CA GLU A 673 -27.05 15.87 -28.55
C GLU A 673 -27.93 15.14 -27.53
N SER A 674 -27.54 13.94 -27.15
CA SER A 674 -28.27 13.15 -26.14
C SER A 674 -28.37 13.87 -24.80
N PHE A 675 -27.26 14.42 -24.31
CA PHE A 675 -27.25 15.15 -23.04
C PHE A 675 -27.91 16.52 -23.12
N LEU A 676 -27.74 17.26 -24.21
CA LEU A 676 -28.35 18.58 -24.39
C LEU A 676 -29.88 18.49 -24.50
N ASN A 677 -30.40 17.42 -25.11
CA ASN A 677 -31.82 17.17 -25.25
C ASN A 677 -32.44 16.41 -24.06
N GLY A 678 -31.67 16.13 -23.00
CA GLY A 678 -32.14 15.41 -21.80
C GLY A 678 -32.56 13.95 -22.09
N GLN A 679 -32.03 13.32 -23.16
CA GLN A 679 -32.37 11.95 -23.52
C GLN A 679 -31.61 10.96 -22.63
N ASP A 680 -32.20 9.77 -22.43
CA ASP A 680 -31.53 8.65 -21.80
C ASP A 680 -30.37 8.13 -22.69
N VAL A 681 -29.13 8.46 -22.33
CA VAL A 681 -27.93 8.09 -23.09
C VAL A 681 -27.84 6.56 -23.30
N HIS A 682 -28.26 5.76 -22.31
CA HIS A 682 -28.22 4.31 -22.43
C HIS A 682 -29.27 3.78 -23.39
N ALA A 683 -30.48 4.37 -23.38
CA ALA A 683 -31.51 4.02 -24.35
C ALA A 683 -31.11 4.48 -25.75
N ARG A 684 -30.51 5.68 -25.87
CA ARG A 684 -30.00 6.17 -27.17
C ARG A 684 -28.89 5.27 -27.70
N THR A 685 -27.94 4.88 -26.86
CA THR A 685 -26.89 3.94 -27.27
C THR A 685 -27.45 2.59 -27.67
N ALA A 686 -28.48 2.09 -26.98
CA ALA A 686 -29.15 0.84 -27.36
C ALA A 686 -29.76 0.96 -28.76
N ALA A 687 -30.50 2.03 -29.04
CA ALA A 687 -31.09 2.27 -30.37
C ALA A 687 -30.01 2.26 -31.46
N GLU A 688 -28.90 2.95 -31.25
CA GLU A 688 -27.78 3.05 -32.20
C GLU A 688 -27.02 1.74 -32.39
N VAL A 689 -26.75 1.00 -31.33
CA VAL A 689 -25.93 -0.24 -31.34
C VAL A 689 -26.75 -1.41 -31.91
N PHE A 690 -28.04 -1.50 -31.53
CA PHE A 690 -28.92 -2.57 -32.01
C PHE A 690 -29.67 -2.23 -33.32
N GLY A 691 -29.58 -0.98 -33.80
CA GLY A 691 -30.20 -0.53 -35.02
C GLY A 691 -31.74 -0.50 -34.96
N VAL A 692 -32.31 -0.17 -33.81
CA VAL A 692 -33.75 -0.11 -33.58
C VAL A 692 -34.19 1.32 -33.26
N PRO A 693 -35.44 1.72 -33.56
CA PRO A 693 -36.01 2.98 -33.11
C PRO A 693 -35.97 3.10 -31.57
N LEU A 694 -35.83 4.32 -31.05
CA LEU A 694 -35.69 4.58 -29.60
C LEU A 694 -36.90 4.03 -28.81
N GLU A 695 -38.10 4.09 -29.40
CA GLU A 695 -39.35 3.61 -28.79
C GLU A 695 -39.44 2.07 -28.71
N GLN A 696 -38.59 1.36 -29.44
CA GLN A 696 -38.51 -0.10 -29.41
C GLN A 696 -37.40 -0.63 -28.50
N VAL A 697 -36.66 0.24 -27.86
CA VAL A 697 -35.60 -0.15 -26.89
C VAL A 697 -36.24 -0.72 -25.65
N ASP A 698 -36.07 -2.02 -25.42
CA ASP A 698 -36.50 -2.68 -24.17
C ASP A 698 -35.52 -2.50 -23.03
N SER A 699 -35.90 -2.95 -21.82
CA SER A 699 -35.11 -2.85 -20.62
C SER A 699 -33.81 -3.66 -20.69
N MET A 700 -33.78 -4.77 -21.41
CA MET A 700 -32.60 -5.62 -21.59
C MET A 700 -31.59 -4.95 -22.53
N MET A 701 -32.07 -4.41 -23.68
CA MET A 701 -31.24 -3.63 -24.60
C MET A 701 -30.60 -2.42 -23.91
N ARG A 702 -31.42 -1.70 -23.13
CA ARG A 702 -30.90 -0.56 -22.31
C ARG A 702 -29.83 -1.00 -21.31
N THR A 703 -30.03 -2.14 -20.63
CA THR A 703 -29.06 -2.68 -19.67
C THR A 703 -27.76 -3.10 -20.34
N ARG A 704 -27.84 -3.77 -21.51
CA ARG A 704 -26.68 -4.12 -22.33
C ARG A 704 -25.92 -2.88 -22.80
N ALA A 705 -26.62 -1.88 -23.31
CA ALA A 705 -26.04 -0.60 -23.75
C ALA A 705 -25.38 0.15 -22.57
N LYS A 706 -25.97 0.09 -21.37
CA LYS A 706 -25.33 0.63 -20.15
C LYS A 706 -23.99 -0.04 -19.87
N ALA A 707 -23.91 -1.37 -19.98
CA ALA A 707 -22.66 -2.10 -19.81
C ALA A 707 -21.63 -1.75 -20.90
N VAL A 708 -22.07 -1.57 -22.15
CA VAL A 708 -21.21 -1.11 -23.25
C VAL A 708 -20.68 0.29 -22.98
N ASN A 709 -21.54 1.26 -22.62
CA ASN A 709 -21.12 2.64 -22.34
C ASN A 709 -20.06 2.71 -21.24
N PHE A 710 -20.29 2.06 -20.10
CA PHE A 710 -19.30 2.02 -19.02
C PHE A 710 -18.08 1.20 -19.41
N GLY A 711 -18.27 0.08 -20.09
CA GLY A 711 -17.16 -0.74 -20.58
C GLY A 711 -16.22 0.05 -21.48
N ILE A 712 -16.74 0.86 -22.40
CA ILE A 712 -15.96 1.72 -23.29
C ILE A 712 -15.15 2.75 -22.50
N VAL A 713 -15.77 3.44 -21.53
CA VAL A 713 -15.07 4.38 -20.63
C VAL A 713 -13.89 3.70 -19.92
N TYR A 714 -14.03 2.43 -19.54
CA TYR A 714 -12.98 1.65 -18.88
C TYR A 714 -12.05 0.90 -19.84
N GLY A 715 -12.19 1.08 -21.17
CA GLY A 715 -11.37 0.42 -22.16
C GLY A 715 -11.58 -1.10 -22.20
N ILE A 716 -12.82 -1.58 -22.05
CA ILE A 716 -13.15 -3.01 -22.01
C ILE A 716 -12.81 -3.71 -23.34
N SER A 717 -12.28 -4.92 -23.23
CA SER A 717 -12.07 -5.79 -24.39
C SER A 717 -13.36 -6.58 -24.74
N ASP A 718 -13.39 -7.13 -25.96
CA ASP A 718 -14.43 -8.06 -26.42
C ASP A 718 -14.64 -9.23 -25.46
N PHE A 719 -13.53 -9.79 -24.91
CA PHE A 719 -13.58 -10.84 -23.89
C PHE A 719 -14.22 -10.36 -22.57
N GLY A 720 -13.84 -9.16 -22.11
CA GLY A 720 -14.39 -8.57 -20.89
C GLY A 720 -15.89 -8.29 -21.01
N LEU A 721 -16.30 -7.72 -22.13
CA LEU A 721 -17.71 -7.41 -22.41
C LEU A 721 -18.55 -8.69 -22.57
N ALA A 722 -18.01 -9.70 -23.25
CA ALA A 722 -18.67 -11.00 -23.41
C ALA A 722 -18.98 -11.64 -22.06
N LYS A 723 -18.00 -11.64 -21.15
CA LYS A 723 -18.16 -12.15 -19.78
C LYS A 723 -19.17 -11.33 -18.96
N GLN A 724 -19.18 -10.01 -19.10
CA GLN A 724 -20.07 -9.13 -18.33
C GLN A 724 -21.54 -9.26 -18.75
N LEU A 725 -21.79 -9.51 -20.05
CA LEU A 725 -23.14 -9.59 -20.62
C LEU A 725 -23.63 -11.02 -20.78
N ASP A 726 -22.81 -12.02 -20.49
CA ASP A 726 -23.07 -13.45 -20.74
C ASP A 726 -23.47 -13.72 -22.21
N ILE A 727 -22.64 -13.20 -23.12
CA ILE A 727 -22.83 -13.36 -24.59
C ILE A 727 -21.55 -13.93 -25.22
N SER A 728 -21.65 -14.35 -26.47
CA SER A 728 -20.47 -14.79 -27.21
C SER A 728 -19.47 -13.66 -27.44
N ARG A 729 -18.18 -14.01 -27.54
CA ARG A 729 -17.11 -13.04 -27.82
C ARG A 729 -17.35 -12.35 -29.20
N GLY A 730 -17.92 -13.05 -30.16
CA GLY A 730 -18.27 -12.49 -31.47
C GLY A 730 -19.31 -11.39 -31.36
N GLU A 731 -20.38 -11.62 -30.61
CA GLU A 731 -21.42 -10.61 -30.34
C GLU A 731 -20.86 -9.40 -29.61
N ALA A 732 -20.03 -9.63 -28.60
CA ALA A 732 -19.38 -8.54 -27.86
C ALA A 732 -18.49 -7.68 -28.76
N ALA A 733 -17.74 -8.31 -29.68
CA ALA A 733 -16.91 -7.60 -30.66
C ALA A 733 -17.76 -6.80 -31.64
N GLU A 734 -18.93 -7.34 -32.07
CA GLU A 734 -19.88 -6.64 -32.92
C GLU A 734 -20.49 -5.43 -32.21
N TYR A 735 -20.87 -5.54 -30.95
CA TYR A 735 -21.37 -4.41 -30.15
C TYR A 735 -20.34 -3.29 -30.05
N ILE A 736 -19.08 -3.61 -29.76
CA ILE A 736 -17.99 -2.63 -29.68
C ILE A 736 -17.76 -1.97 -31.04
N LYS A 737 -17.77 -2.76 -32.14
CA LYS A 737 -17.62 -2.26 -33.51
C LYS A 737 -18.76 -1.31 -33.89
N ASN A 738 -20.02 -1.69 -33.63
CA ASN A 738 -21.19 -0.87 -33.91
C ASN A 738 -21.17 0.43 -33.09
N TYR A 739 -20.79 0.35 -31.82
CA TYR A 739 -20.62 1.53 -30.97
C TYR A 739 -19.65 2.53 -31.61
N PHE A 740 -18.44 2.11 -31.95
CA PHE A 740 -17.42 3.00 -32.53
C PHE A 740 -17.74 3.47 -33.95
N ALA A 741 -18.54 2.73 -34.68
CA ALA A 741 -19.05 3.18 -35.98
C ALA A 741 -20.05 4.34 -35.84
N ARG A 742 -20.78 4.40 -34.73
CA ARG A 742 -21.73 5.48 -34.41
C ARG A 742 -21.10 6.63 -33.67
N TYR A 743 -20.33 6.34 -32.61
CA TYR A 743 -19.66 7.31 -31.75
C TYR A 743 -18.22 7.55 -32.26
N THR A 744 -18.09 8.12 -33.44
CA THR A 744 -16.78 8.31 -34.11
C THR A 744 -15.88 9.28 -33.36
N GLY A 745 -16.45 10.30 -32.69
CA GLY A 745 -15.72 11.22 -31.86
C GLY A 745 -15.08 10.54 -30.65
N VAL A 746 -15.80 9.61 -30.03
CA VAL A 746 -15.28 8.80 -28.92
C VAL A 746 -14.10 7.94 -29.37
N LYS A 747 -14.23 7.26 -30.55
CA LYS A 747 -13.13 6.45 -31.10
C LYS A 747 -11.88 7.29 -31.34
N LYS A 748 -12.06 8.44 -31.99
CA LYS A 748 -10.95 9.37 -32.26
C LYS A 748 -10.27 9.83 -30.97
N TYR A 749 -11.06 10.27 -29.99
CA TYR A 749 -10.55 10.70 -28.68
C TYR A 749 -9.69 9.63 -28.01
N MET A 750 -10.14 8.36 -28.03
CA MET A 750 -9.40 7.25 -27.44
C MET A 750 -8.07 7.00 -28.16
N ASP A 751 -8.09 6.98 -29.50
CA ASP A 751 -6.88 6.78 -30.30
C ASP A 751 -5.87 7.93 -30.07
N ASP A 752 -6.35 9.16 -30.10
CA ASP A 752 -5.52 10.37 -29.86
C ASP A 752 -4.93 10.36 -28.44
N THR A 753 -5.71 9.95 -27.44
CA THR A 753 -5.24 9.85 -26.05
C THR A 753 -4.13 8.82 -25.87
N VAL A 754 -4.28 7.64 -26.48
CA VAL A 754 -3.24 6.59 -26.43
C VAL A 754 -1.98 7.06 -27.16
N ASN A 755 -2.11 7.72 -28.31
CA ASN A 755 -0.98 8.23 -29.06
C ASN A 755 -0.26 9.35 -28.28
N HIS A 756 -1.00 10.28 -27.69
CA HIS A 756 -0.44 11.30 -26.80
C HIS A 756 0.32 10.69 -25.61
N ALA A 757 -0.28 9.65 -24.97
CA ALA A 757 0.36 8.93 -23.88
C ALA A 757 1.68 8.25 -24.32
N ARG A 758 1.72 7.70 -25.55
CA ARG A 758 2.95 7.15 -26.12
C ARG A 758 4.01 8.21 -26.35
N GLU A 759 3.65 9.41 -26.76
CA GLU A 759 4.57 10.52 -27.03
C GLU A 759 5.10 11.12 -25.73
N GLN A 760 4.21 11.48 -24.81
CA GLN A 760 4.52 12.23 -23.60
C GLN A 760 4.88 11.38 -22.38
N GLY A 761 4.51 10.07 -22.37
CA GLY A 761 4.68 9.20 -21.22
C GLY A 761 3.67 9.38 -20.09
N TYR A 762 2.68 10.27 -20.25
CA TYR A 762 1.61 10.52 -19.30
C TYR A 762 0.29 10.89 -20.00
N VAL A 763 -0.79 10.87 -19.23
CA VAL A 763 -2.08 11.47 -19.58
C VAL A 763 -2.48 12.48 -18.50
N ALA A 764 -3.38 13.41 -18.85
CA ALA A 764 -3.83 14.46 -17.93
C ALA A 764 -5.36 14.56 -17.88
N THR A 765 -5.89 15.01 -16.74
CA THR A 765 -7.30 15.43 -16.61
C THR A 765 -7.51 16.80 -17.28
N MET A 766 -8.77 17.21 -17.41
CA MET A 766 -9.13 18.56 -17.89
C MET A 766 -8.53 19.68 -17.02
N PHE A 767 -8.20 19.40 -15.77
CA PHE A 767 -7.60 20.34 -14.81
C PHE A 767 -6.08 20.22 -14.70
N GLY A 768 -5.45 19.39 -15.56
CA GLY A 768 -4.00 19.26 -15.65
C GLY A 768 -3.38 18.17 -14.74
N ARG A 769 -4.18 17.45 -13.94
CA ARG A 769 -3.65 16.35 -13.11
C ARG A 769 -3.02 15.28 -13.98
N ARG A 770 -1.74 14.96 -13.76
CA ARG A 770 -0.99 14.00 -14.57
C ARG A 770 -1.01 12.60 -13.97
N ARG A 771 -1.03 11.60 -14.85
CA ARG A 771 -0.74 10.21 -14.52
C ARG A 771 0.30 9.66 -15.47
N TYR A 772 1.45 9.27 -14.95
CA TYR A 772 2.55 8.70 -15.73
C TYR A 772 2.27 7.24 -16.07
N LEU A 773 2.66 6.82 -17.28
CA LEU A 773 2.38 5.50 -17.85
C LEU A 773 3.68 4.88 -18.38
N PRO A 774 4.58 4.40 -17.51
CA PRO A 774 5.87 3.88 -17.93
C PRO A 774 5.74 2.68 -18.89
N ASP A 775 4.68 1.88 -18.74
CA ASP A 775 4.44 0.67 -19.53
C ASP A 775 3.76 0.91 -20.89
N ILE A 776 3.46 2.16 -21.26
CA ILE A 776 2.70 2.47 -22.49
C ILE A 776 3.41 2.03 -23.77
N ARG A 777 4.74 1.90 -23.74
CA ARG A 777 5.59 1.42 -24.84
C ARG A 777 6.20 0.04 -24.56
N HIS A 778 5.73 -0.67 -23.52
CA HIS A 778 6.31 -1.93 -23.10
C HIS A 778 6.18 -3.01 -24.20
N SER A 779 7.21 -3.86 -24.40
CA SER A 779 7.18 -4.95 -25.39
C SER A 779 6.15 -6.03 -25.08
N ASN A 780 5.93 -6.32 -23.78
CA ASN A 780 4.90 -7.25 -23.33
C ASN A 780 3.50 -6.69 -23.62
N PHE A 781 2.73 -7.44 -24.44
CA PHE A 781 1.38 -7.06 -24.83
C PHE A 781 0.44 -6.79 -23.65
N ASN A 782 0.49 -7.61 -22.60
CA ASN A 782 -0.43 -7.47 -21.45
C ASN A 782 -0.16 -6.17 -20.67
N LEU A 783 1.11 -5.83 -20.41
CA LEU A 783 1.50 -4.59 -19.74
C LEU A 783 1.14 -3.38 -20.59
N ARG A 784 1.47 -3.40 -21.88
CA ARG A 784 1.13 -2.33 -22.81
C ARG A 784 -0.39 -2.14 -22.92
N SER A 785 -1.15 -3.21 -23.10
CA SER A 785 -2.62 -3.15 -23.20
C SER A 785 -3.26 -2.65 -21.90
N PHE A 786 -2.69 -3.00 -20.74
CA PHE A 786 -3.13 -2.44 -19.47
C PHE A 786 -2.85 -0.93 -19.38
N ALA A 787 -1.68 -0.48 -19.81
CA ALA A 787 -1.30 0.93 -19.84
C ALA A 787 -2.18 1.73 -20.82
N GLU A 788 -2.52 1.18 -21.98
CA GLU A 788 -3.43 1.78 -22.97
C GLU A 788 -4.85 1.97 -22.38
N ARG A 789 -5.39 0.95 -21.72
CA ARG A 789 -6.69 1.08 -21.02
C ARG A 789 -6.62 2.13 -19.91
N THR A 790 -5.52 2.16 -19.17
CA THR A 790 -5.28 3.16 -18.12
C THR A 790 -5.19 4.57 -18.71
N ALA A 791 -4.57 4.72 -19.89
CA ALA A 791 -4.50 6.00 -20.61
C ALA A 791 -5.90 6.51 -20.99
N ILE A 792 -6.78 5.67 -21.46
CA ILE A 792 -8.15 6.01 -21.87
C ILE A 792 -9.00 6.40 -20.64
N ASN A 793 -8.92 5.61 -19.57
CA ASN A 793 -9.77 5.78 -18.40
C ASN A 793 -9.36 6.99 -17.55
N THR A 794 -8.05 7.21 -17.34
CA THR A 794 -7.57 8.19 -16.37
C THR A 794 -8.05 9.62 -16.63
N PRO A 795 -8.03 10.18 -17.83
CA PRO A 795 -8.52 11.54 -18.06
C PRO A 795 -10.00 11.70 -17.72
N ILE A 796 -10.83 10.71 -18.00
CA ILE A 796 -12.28 10.75 -17.75
C ILE A 796 -12.55 10.63 -16.24
N GLN A 797 -12.04 9.56 -15.63
CA GLN A 797 -12.26 9.28 -14.22
C GLN A 797 -11.60 10.31 -13.30
N GLY A 798 -10.39 10.77 -13.68
CA GLY A 798 -9.68 11.80 -12.93
C GLY A 798 -10.37 13.16 -13.05
N THR A 799 -10.89 13.52 -14.22
CA THR A 799 -11.68 14.76 -14.38
C THR A 799 -12.96 14.72 -13.55
N ALA A 800 -13.66 13.58 -13.50
CA ALA A 800 -14.81 13.41 -12.63
C ALA A 800 -14.44 13.57 -11.14
N ALA A 801 -13.27 13.04 -10.72
CA ALA A 801 -12.75 13.23 -9.38
C ALA A 801 -12.37 14.69 -9.07
N ASP A 802 -11.82 15.40 -10.03
CA ASP A 802 -11.52 16.83 -9.88
C ASP A 802 -12.82 17.65 -9.79
N ILE A 803 -13.84 17.34 -10.59
CA ILE A 803 -15.15 17.99 -10.55
C ILE A 803 -15.79 17.84 -9.17
N ILE A 804 -15.82 16.63 -8.59
CA ILE A 804 -16.42 16.44 -7.26
C ILE A 804 -15.63 17.18 -6.17
N LYS A 805 -14.31 17.29 -6.26
CA LYS A 805 -13.50 18.09 -5.33
C LYS A 805 -13.81 19.57 -5.41
N ILE A 806 -13.95 20.11 -6.63
CA ILE A 806 -14.39 21.50 -6.82
C ILE A 806 -15.81 21.71 -6.26
N ALA A 807 -16.71 20.74 -6.51
CA ALA A 807 -18.06 20.77 -5.96
C ALA A 807 -18.05 20.79 -4.43
N MET A 808 -17.23 19.97 -3.79
CA MET A 808 -17.07 19.96 -2.33
C MET A 808 -16.68 21.33 -1.79
N LEU A 809 -15.67 21.97 -2.39
CA LEU A 809 -15.22 23.30 -1.97
C LEU A 809 -16.30 24.36 -2.18
N LYS A 810 -17.01 24.34 -3.31
CA LYS A 810 -18.12 25.25 -3.57
C LYS A 810 -19.30 25.05 -2.63
N VAL A 811 -19.65 23.79 -2.33
CA VAL A 811 -20.70 23.46 -1.37
C VAL A 811 -20.34 24.00 0.02
N GLU A 812 -19.12 23.76 0.47
CA GLU A 812 -18.66 24.27 1.77
C GLU A 812 -18.74 25.80 1.83
N GLN A 813 -18.34 26.49 0.74
CA GLN A 813 -18.42 27.95 0.66
C GLN A 813 -19.87 28.44 0.72
N GLU A 814 -20.76 27.89 -0.11
CA GLU A 814 -22.18 28.28 -0.15
C GLU A 814 -22.88 28.04 1.20
N LEU A 815 -22.59 26.90 1.88
CA LEU A 815 -23.12 26.62 3.22
C LEU A 815 -22.60 27.61 4.28
N SER A 816 -21.31 27.93 4.21
CA SER A 816 -20.67 28.90 5.11
C SER A 816 -21.24 30.31 4.92
N ASP A 817 -21.39 30.78 3.67
CA ASP A 817 -21.93 32.09 3.35
C ASP A 817 -23.40 32.23 3.76
N ALA A 818 -24.18 31.17 3.60
CA ALA A 818 -25.56 31.08 4.09
C ALA A 818 -25.68 30.94 5.62
N LYS A 819 -24.54 30.71 6.31
CA LYS A 819 -24.48 30.54 7.79
C LYS A 819 -25.40 29.41 8.31
N VAL A 820 -25.60 28.37 7.49
CA VAL A 820 -26.37 27.19 7.90
C VAL A 820 -25.51 26.27 8.79
N LYS A 821 -26.20 25.47 9.61
CA LYS A 821 -25.54 24.47 10.48
C LYS A 821 -25.37 23.12 9.83
N SER A 822 -26.13 22.88 8.77
CA SER A 822 -25.98 21.66 7.92
C SER A 822 -24.58 21.55 7.35
N ARG A 823 -24.06 20.32 7.23
CA ARG A 823 -22.66 20.11 6.88
C ARG A 823 -22.43 18.84 6.07
N ILE A 824 -21.33 18.80 5.32
CA ILE A 824 -20.87 17.62 4.58
C ILE A 824 -20.29 16.61 5.58
N LEU A 825 -20.70 15.35 5.43
CA LEU A 825 -20.17 14.23 6.24
C LEU A 825 -19.24 13.33 5.41
N LEU A 826 -19.70 12.90 4.23
CA LEU A 826 -19.01 11.93 3.40
C LEU A 826 -18.97 12.37 1.94
N GLN A 827 -17.93 11.92 1.26
CA GLN A 827 -17.85 11.87 -0.19
C GLN A 827 -17.70 10.40 -0.59
N VAL A 828 -18.58 9.90 -1.45
CA VAL A 828 -18.63 8.50 -1.88
C VAL A 828 -18.79 8.45 -3.40
N HIS A 829 -17.73 8.11 -4.14
CA HIS A 829 -17.69 8.12 -5.60
C HIS A 829 -18.05 9.49 -6.21
N ASP A 830 -19.26 9.67 -6.69
CA ASP A 830 -19.83 10.89 -7.29
C ASP A 830 -20.93 11.54 -6.42
N GLU A 831 -21.05 11.09 -5.18
CA GLU A 831 -22.06 11.48 -4.20
C GLU A 831 -21.44 12.28 -3.04
N LEU A 832 -22.16 13.31 -2.59
CA LEU A 832 -21.94 13.99 -1.31
C LEU A 832 -23.08 13.66 -0.34
N VAL A 833 -22.70 13.24 0.88
CA VAL A 833 -23.65 12.96 1.95
C VAL A 833 -23.55 14.04 3.02
N LEU A 834 -24.66 14.65 3.35
CA LEU A 834 -24.77 15.72 4.34
C LEU A 834 -25.73 15.34 5.45
N GLU A 835 -25.53 15.89 6.65
CA GLU A 835 -26.57 15.94 7.69
C GLU A 835 -27.19 17.33 7.73
N VAL A 836 -28.54 17.37 7.78
CA VAL A 836 -29.31 18.58 7.51
C VAL A 836 -30.40 18.76 8.57
N MET A 837 -30.58 20.02 9.02
CA MET A 837 -31.68 20.41 9.91
C MET A 837 -32.98 20.56 9.11
N GLU A 838 -34.11 20.22 9.72
CA GLU A 838 -35.45 20.40 9.09
C GLU A 838 -35.68 21.83 8.59
N THR A 839 -35.24 22.81 9.37
CA THR A 839 -35.40 24.23 9.04
C THR A 839 -34.56 24.72 7.89
N GLU A 840 -33.51 23.98 7.54
CA GLU A 840 -32.53 24.36 6.47
C GLU A 840 -32.71 23.51 5.19
N LYS A 841 -33.64 22.54 5.23
CA LYS A 841 -33.77 21.47 4.23
C LYS A 841 -33.81 21.97 2.78
N GLU A 842 -34.79 22.84 2.49
CA GLU A 842 -34.98 23.32 1.12
C GLU A 842 -33.85 24.25 0.65
N LEU A 843 -33.35 25.10 1.56
CA LEU A 843 -32.21 25.98 1.24
C LEU A 843 -30.96 25.19 0.94
N VAL A 844 -30.60 24.21 1.78
CA VAL A 844 -29.42 23.40 1.63
C VAL A 844 -29.50 22.57 0.33
N ALA A 845 -30.65 21.99 -0.01
CA ALA A 845 -30.85 21.31 -1.27
C ALA A 845 -30.55 22.19 -2.49
N GLN A 846 -31.06 23.40 -2.48
CA GLN A 846 -30.82 24.36 -3.58
C GLN A 846 -29.35 24.76 -3.68
N LEU A 847 -28.70 25.10 -2.55
CA LEU A 847 -27.31 25.50 -2.50
C LEU A 847 -26.40 24.38 -3.00
N VAL A 848 -26.57 23.16 -2.46
CA VAL A 848 -25.73 22.01 -2.80
C VAL A 848 -25.90 21.61 -4.26
N LYS A 849 -27.15 21.52 -4.74
CA LYS A 849 -27.44 21.20 -6.14
C LYS A 849 -26.80 22.24 -7.08
N LYS A 850 -27.02 23.52 -6.85
CA LYS A 850 -26.43 24.62 -7.63
C LYS A 850 -24.91 24.55 -7.63
N ALA A 851 -24.28 24.37 -6.47
CA ALA A 851 -22.83 24.29 -6.34
C ALA A 851 -22.25 23.11 -7.11
N MET A 852 -22.88 21.93 -7.04
CA MET A 852 -22.47 20.74 -7.80
C MET A 852 -22.66 20.97 -9.31
N GLU A 853 -23.82 21.40 -9.75
CA GLU A 853 -24.11 21.63 -11.18
C GLU A 853 -23.22 22.71 -11.81
N SER A 854 -22.72 23.67 -11.03
CA SER A 854 -21.81 24.73 -11.48
C SER A 854 -20.32 24.42 -11.23
N ALA A 855 -19.97 23.20 -10.79
CA ALA A 855 -18.58 22.89 -10.40
C ALA A 855 -17.59 22.98 -11.56
N ALA A 856 -18.02 22.66 -12.79
CA ALA A 856 -17.20 22.78 -13.98
C ALA A 856 -18.04 23.21 -15.20
N SER A 857 -17.40 23.86 -16.17
CA SER A 857 -18.04 24.22 -17.45
C SER A 857 -17.72 23.13 -18.48
N LEU A 858 -18.70 22.29 -18.79
CA LEU A 858 -18.62 21.30 -19.84
C LEU A 858 -19.46 21.69 -21.06
N SER A 859 -19.27 21.04 -22.21
CA SER A 859 -20.11 21.19 -23.41
C SER A 859 -21.54 20.65 -23.21
N VAL A 860 -21.77 19.96 -22.09
CA VAL A 860 -23.08 19.43 -21.67
C VAL A 860 -23.33 19.82 -20.21
N PRO A 861 -24.60 20.00 -19.79
CA PRO A 861 -24.87 20.39 -18.40
C PRO A 861 -24.44 19.29 -17.43
N LEU A 862 -23.84 19.67 -16.30
CA LEU A 862 -23.74 18.80 -15.12
C LEU A 862 -25.10 18.79 -14.45
N THR A 863 -25.59 17.61 -14.08
CA THR A 863 -26.86 17.46 -13.34
C THR A 863 -26.61 16.66 -12.08
N ALA A 864 -27.21 17.10 -10.99
CA ALA A 864 -27.13 16.47 -9.69
C ALA A 864 -28.53 16.18 -9.14
N ASP A 865 -28.73 14.98 -8.62
CA ASP A 865 -29.99 14.54 -8.05
C ASP A 865 -29.91 14.56 -6.54
N VAL A 866 -30.92 15.15 -5.89
CA VAL A 866 -31.02 15.27 -4.43
C VAL A 866 -32.02 14.25 -3.92
N ALA A 867 -31.62 13.48 -2.90
CA ALA A 867 -32.48 12.56 -2.20
C ALA A 867 -32.34 12.69 -0.68
N TRP A 868 -33.40 12.34 0.05
CA TRP A 868 -33.55 12.54 1.49
C TRP A 868 -33.87 11.25 2.21
N GLY A 869 -33.40 11.10 3.42
CA GLY A 869 -33.72 9.95 4.24
C GLY A 869 -33.47 10.18 5.71
N LYS A 870 -34.13 9.37 6.54
CA LYS A 870 -33.84 9.28 7.97
C LYS A 870 -32.63 8.39 8.24
N ASN A 871 -32.14 7.69 7.21
CA ASN A 871 -30.89 6.96 7.20
C ASN A 871 -30.29 7.01 5.79
N TRP A 872 -29.04 6.58 5.65
CA TRP A 872 -28.34 6.65 4.37
C TRP A 872 -28.93 5.73 3.28
N ALA A 873 -29.57 4.61 3.63
CA ALA A 873 -30.21 3.75 2.63
C ALA A 873 -31.38 4.43 1.92
N GLN A 874 -32.13 5.29 2.63
CA GLN A 874 -33.28 6.00 2.10
C GLN A 874 -32.92 7.16 1.15
N THR A 875 -31.65 7.53 1.07
CA THR A 875 -31.15 8.58 0.18
C THR A 875 -30.79 8.08 -1.22
N LYS A 876 -31.17 6.85 -1.58
CA LYS A 876 -30.91 6.22 -2.89
C LYS A 876 -32.19 5.66 -3.53
#